data_731c20b5828f9f0f88bb2fbfdc17238c
#
_entry.id   731c20b5828f9f0f88bb2fbfdc17238c
#
_cell.length_a   1.000
_cell.length_b   1.000
_cell.length_c   1.000
_cell.angle_alpha   90.00
_cell.angle_beta   90.00
_cell.angle_gamma   90.00
#
_symmetry.space_group_name_H-M   'P 1'
#
loop_
_entity.id
_entity.type
_entity.pdbx_description
1 polymer ?
#
loop_
_entity_poly.entity_id
_entity_poly.type
_entity_poly.pdbx_seq_one_letter_code
_entity_poly.pdbx_strand_id
1 'polypeptide(L)'
;MIVPLALLSRGVVSAPAALAVLFGLTAADIARAASPEPVKSTSAVSTAAPSAAATSEQRYKARLDELIAPVLGLTPDPVDVQRLLDAIRLTGTKDQNGARALRAQITDPAARKLADWLAYRAGVGEAQDITRFVEANPAWPERNLMHRRAEDQLLATGGSTQRIKAFFNGAEPRSGAGYAALASAFLADGNQAEAKRLAGEAWRSHELPATFEKGFLERFGSFLSTVDHKRRFDRLLVDVSRSASDRTQRATTAARVVPLLSESDRKTAEARLAIYLRAKNAAALLAKVPAPADGKTDWGLAFQRAQHMRRTNQDEAAWKLLSTAPRDAALLVNPDEWWEERRSATYDALRLGKNEAAYALVADGTGLSVNPAKDQAFMAGWIALRLLKNPHAALPHLEASRTSADGPLSKARGEYWTGRALDALERNVEAKKRYDDAAKIVDSFHGQLARQKLSGGRSLDLRIGPPAMPTAEQVRRFVELDSVRAAVIATKAGLDRNIRVALFAHLRGHLETEADVAMLAHLAAALGDVQTSLRVGKTGIARGMNLIAYAYPVHPFPAYTPLRDPPEKAMLLAIARQETEFNHTIVSSAGARGLLQVMPITAQHICRDYKIKCDLPRLLTDNSYNATISSAYIGDRMAELRGSYVLGLVAYNAGPGRARQWIRELGDPREANVDPIDWIERIPIEETREYVKKVLSNVQIYRARLDEPNALRLEDDLMRRSDRR
;
A
#
# COMPACT_ATOMS: atom_id res chain seq x y z
N MET A 1 7.80 45.23 6.49
CA MET A 1 6.48 45.52 5.93
C MET A 1 5.58 44.35 6.32
N ILE A 2 4.77 44.60 7.31
CA ILE A 2 3.85 43.67 7.97
C ILE A 2 2.56 43.70 7.15
N VAL A 3 2.13 42.55 6.63
CA VAL A 3 0.80 42.40 6.03
C VAL A 3 -0.11 41.79 7.10
N PRO A 4 -1.24 42.46 7.44
CA PRO A 4 -2.09 42.03 8.55
C PRO A 4 -3.02 40.89 8.12
N LEU A 5 -3.18 39.91 9.00
CA LEU A 5 -4.31 38.99 9.02
C LEU A 5 -5.56 39.77 9.42
N ALA A 6 -6.49 39.92 8.51
CA ALA A 6 -7.81 40.46 8.80
C ALA A 6 -8.88 39.39 8.63
N LEU A 7 -9.50 39.10 9.76
CA LEU A 7 -10.93 38.85 10.01
C LEU A 7 -11.74 38.04 8.97
N LEU A 8 -12.15 36.86 9.37
CA LEU A 8 -13.51 36.38 9.09
C LEU A 8 -14.17 35.96 10.41
N SER A 9 -15.00 36.84 10.92
CA SER A 9 -15.90 36.60 12.05
C SER A 9 -17.26 36.16 11.54
N ARG A 10 -17.85 35.22 12.33
CA ARG A 10 -19.27 34.87 12.46
C ARG A 10 -19.87 33.92 11.43
N GLY A 11 -20.16 32.73 11.95
CA GLY A 11 -21.15 31.77 11.48
C GLY A 11 -21.24 30.65 12.47
N VAL A 12 -22.19 30.70 13.36
CA VAL A 12 -22.54 29.59 14.28
C VAL A 12 -22.99 28.42 13.44
N VAL A 13 -22.16 27.38 13.29
CA VAL A 13 -22.54 26.12 12.69
C VAL A 13 -22.76 25.13 13.82
N SER A 14 -23.99 24.62 13.91
CA SER A 14 -24.43 23.66 14.92
C SER A 14 -23.61 22.37 14.91
N ALA A 15 -23.29 21.85 16.06
CA ALA A 15 -22.39 20.75 16.35
C ALA A 15 -22.52 19.40 15.59
N PRO A 16 -23.62 19.06 14.90
CA PRO A 16 -23.70 17.76 14.21
C PRO A 16 -23.02 17.67 12.83
N ALA A 17 -22.70 18.82 12.19
CA ALA A 17 -22.09 18.82 10.86
C ALA A 17 -20.56 18.65 10.88
N ALA A 18 -19.92 18.88 12.02
CA ALA A 18 -18.45 18.81 12.14
C ALA A 18 -17.90 17.37 12.24
N LEU A 19 -18.72 16.38 12.65
CA LEU A 19 -18.27 15.00 12.80
C LEU A 19 -18.16 14.24 11.47
N ALA A 20 -18.90 14.66 10.44
CA ALA A 20 -18.88 14.01 9.13
C ALA A 20 -17.68 14.36 8.26
N VAL A 21 -17.01 15.49 8.52
CA VAL A 21 -15.86 15.98 7.74
C VAL A 21 -14.54 15.29 8.13
N LEU A 22 -14.51 14.62 9.28
CA LEU A 22 -13.26 14.05 9.83
C LEU A 22 -12.83 12.71 9.23
N PHE A 23 -13.63 12.08 8.36
CA PHE A 23 -13.38 10.68 7.98
C PHE A 23 -13.43 10.38 6.48
N GLY A 24 -13.30 11.37 5.63
CA GLY A 24 -13.19 11.19 4.18
C GLY A 24 -14.42 10.57 3.48
N LEU A 25 -15.55 10.45 4.19
CA LEU A 25 -16.83 10.13 3.61
C LEU A 25 -17.77 11.31 3.90
N THR A 26 -18.13 12.04 2.86
CA THR A 26 -19.13 13.09 2.95
C THR A 26 -20.53 12.47 2.98
N ALA A 27 -21.55 13.24 3.42
CA ALA A 27 -22.95 12.81 3.28
C ALA A 27 -23.30 12.43 1.83
N ALA A 28 -22.58 12.97 0.85
CA ALA A 28 -22.68 12.61 -0.56
C ALA A 28 -22.10 11.21 -0.85
N ASP A 29 -21.05 10.76 -0.15
CA ASP A 29 -20.51 9.42 -0.31
C ASP A 29 -21.45 8.36 0.28
N ILE A 30 -22.15 8.70 1.36
CA ILE A 30 -23.18 7.82 1.96
C ILE A 30 -24.43 7.77 1.08
N ALA A 31 -24.84 8.92 0.50
CA ALA A 31 -25.95 8.98 -0.44
C ALA A 31 -25.65 8.28 -1.77
N ARG A 32 -24.37 8.33 -2.22
CA ARG A 32 -23.90 7.56 -3.39
C ARG A 32 -23.88 6.07 -3.14
N ALA A 33 -23.64 5.63 -1.90
CA ALA A 33 -23.69 4.22 -1.52
C ALA A 33 -25.10 3.62 -1.63
N ALA A 34 -26.14 4.45 -1.63
CA ALA A 34 -27.55 4.04 -1.71
C ALA A 34 -28.14 4.12 -3.14
N SER A 35 -27.37 4.56 -4.14
CA SER A 35 -27.83 4.59 -5.54
C SER A 35 -27.41 3.30 -6.25
N PRO A 36 -28.35 2.45 -6.71
CA PRO A 36 -27.99 1.23 -7.42
C PRO A 36 -27.35 1.59 -8.78
N GLU A 37 -26.09 1.22 -8.98
CA GLU A 37 -25.52 1.17 -10.33
C GLU A 37 -26.27 0.09 -11.14
N PRO A 38 -26.68 0.38 -12.39
CA PRO A 38 -27.34 -0.64 -13.20
C PRO A 38 -26.33 -1.76 -13.50
N VAL A 39 -26.52 -2.91 -12.88
CA VAL A 39 -25.80 -4.14 -13.23
C VAL A 39 -26.24 -4.49 -14.65
N LYS A 40 -25.38 -4.25 -15.65
CA LYS A 40 -25.56 -4.82 -16.97
C LYS A 40 -25.54 -6.33 -16.80
N SER A 41 -26.67 -6.96 -17.12
CA SER A 41 -26.80 -8.41 -17.12
C SER A 41 -25.74 -8.99 -18.03
N THR A 42 -24.70 -9.54 -17.46
CA THR A 42 -23.79 -10.42 -18.16
C THR A 42 -24.46 -11.77 -18.30
N SER A 43 -24.37 -12.29 -19.49
CA SER A 43 -24.86 -13.55 -20.04
C SER A 43 -24.96 -14.67 -19.00
N ALA A 44 -26.10 -15.38 -19.02
CA ALA A 44 -26.31 -16.60 -18.25
C ALA A 44 -25.08 -17.52 -18.33
N VAL A 45 -24.55 -17.89 -17.17
CA VAL A 45 -23.50 -18.91 -17.07
C VAL A 45 -24.11 -20.20 -17.60
N SER A 46 -23.60 -20.67 -18.72
CA SER A 46 -23.95 -21.96 -19.30
C SER A 46 -23.57 -23.07 -18.31
N THR A 47 -24.56 -23.80 -17.82
CA THR A 47 -24.39 -24.98 -16.94
C THR A 47 -24.00 -26.25 -17.72
N ALA A 48 -23.43 -26.14 -18.93
CA ALA A 48 -22.93 -27.28 -19.67
C ALA A 48 -21.67 -27.85 -18.99
N ALA A 49 -21.66 -29.16 -18.76
CA ALA A 49 -20.48 -29.88 -18.30
C ALA A 49 -19.29 -29.63 -19.27
N PRO A 50 -18.06 -29.42 -18.76
CA PRO A 50 -16.91 -29.11 -19.59
C PRO A 50 -16.64 -30.23 -20.59
N SER A 51 -16.38 -29.85 -21.84
CA SER A 51 -16.07 -30.78 -22.92
C SER A 51 -14.78 -31.56 -22.60
N ALA A 52 -14.57 -32.72 -23.26
CA ALA A 52 -13.35 -33.54 -23.10
C ALA A 52 -12.05 -32.77 -23.45
N ALA A 53 -12.15 -31.65 -24.17
CA ALA A 53 -11.04 -30.78 -24.55
C ALA A 53 -10.76 -29.65 -23.55
N ALA A 54 -11.51 -29.54 -22.41
CA ALA A 54 -11.30 -28.49 -21.42
C ALA A 54 -9.95 -28.64 -20.70
N THR A 55 -9.26 -27.51 -20.46
CA THR A 55 -8.00 -27.51 -19.68
C THR A 55 -8.24 -27.92 -18.22
N SER A 56 -7.18 -28.35 -17.52
CA SER A 56 -7.26 -28.69 -16.09
C SER A 56 -7.80 -27.55 -15.24
N GLU A 57 -7.46 -26.30 -15.60
CA GLU A 57 -7.97 -25.10 -14.93
C GLU A 57 -9.47 -24.89 -15.18
N GLN A 58 -9.93 -25.10 -16.41
CA GLN A 58 -11.36 -24.98 -16.73
C GLN A 58 -12.18 -26.00 -15.97
N ARG A 59 -11.73 -27.26 -15.91
CA ARG A 59 -12.37 -28.31 -15.11
C ARG A 59 -12.40 -27.98 -13.63
N TYR A 60 -11.29 -27.45 -13.10
CA TYR A 60 -11.19 -26.99 -11.72
C TYR A 60 -12.22 -25.91 -11.41
N LYS A 61 -12.30 -24.87 -12.25
CA LYS A 61 -13.25 -23.75 -12.06
C LYS A 61 -14.71 -24.22 -12.16
N ALA A 62 -15.06 -25.05 -13.14
CA ALA A 62 -16.40 -25.62 -13.26
C ALA A 62 -16.79 -26.43 -12.03
N ARG A 63 -15.86 -27.19 -11.45
CA ARG A 63 -16.12 -27.92 -10.20
C ARG A 63 -16.31 -26.98 -9.01
N LEU A 64 -15.61 -25.86 -8.94
CA LEU A 64 -15.83 -24.85 -7.89
C LEU A 64 -17.19 -24.18 -8.06
N ASP A 65 -17.68 -23.90 -9.30
CA ASP A 65 -19.02 -23.37 -9.54
C ASP A 65 -20.09 -24.25 -8.91
N GLU A 66 -19.98 -25.58 -9.08
CA GLU A 66 -20.88 -26.54 -8.47
C GLU A 66 -20.81 -26.53 -6.95
N LEU A 67 -19.59 -26.50 -6.38
CA LEU A 67 -19.38 -26.59 -4.95
C LEU A 67 -19.87 -25.34 -4.19
N ILE A 68 -19.67 -24.15 -4.76
CA ILE A 68 -20.09 -22.88 -4.12
C ILE A 68 -21.47 -22.39 -4.62
N ALA A 69 -22.17 -23.18 -5.45
CA ALA A 69 -23.52 -22.85 -5.95
C ALA A 69 -24.50 -22.39 -4.85
N PRO A 70 -24.49 -22.97 -3.63
CA PRO A 70 -25.40 -22.53 -2.56
C PRO A 70 -25.24 -21.06 -2.16
N VAL A 71 -24.01 -20.52 -2.19
CA VAL A 71 -23.77 -19.11 -1.86
C VAL A 71 -23.77 -18.23 -3.12
N LEU A 72 -23.28 -18.70 -4.25
CA LEU A 72 -23.33 -17.98 -5.52
C LEU A 72 -24.77 -17.76 -6.00
N GLY A 73 -25.62 -18.77 -5.84
CA GLY A 73 -27.05 -18.74 -6.17
C GLY A 73 -27.92 -18.00 -5.16
N LEU A 74 -27.38 -17.54 -4.02
CA LEU A 74 -28.14 -16.83 -3.00
C LEU A 74 -28.90 -15.64 -3.61
N THR A 75 -30.22 -15.63 -3.45
CA THR A 75 -31.11 -14.53 -3.85
C THR A 75 -31.60 -13.82 -2.59
N PRO A 76 -31.12 -12.60 -2.28
CA PRO A 76 -31.57 -11.86 -1.13
C PRO A 76 -33.08 -11.51 -1.26
N ASP A 77 -33.80 -11.56 -0.15
CA ASP A 77 -35.20 -11.11 -0.11
C ASP A 77 -35.29 -9.63 -0.50
N PRO A 78 -36.12 -9.24 -1.49
CA PRO A 78 -36.23 -7.85 -1.93
C PRO A 78 -36.66 -6.88 -0.81
N VAL A 79 -37.47 -7.35 0.17
CA VAL A 79 -37.87 -6.52 1.31
C VAL A 79 -36.70 -6.27 2.25
N ASP A 80 -35.87 -7.27 2.51
CA ASP A 80 -34.70 -7.13 3.33
C ASP A 80 -33.63 -6.28 2.62
N VAL A 81 -33.48 -6.38 1.29
CA VAL A 81 -32.64 -5.49 0.50
C VAL A 81 -33.08 -4.04 0.62
N GLN A 82 -34.40 -3.78 0.50
CA GLN A 82 -34.91 -2.41 0.64
C GLN A 82 -34.71 -1.88 2.06
N ARG A 83 -34.95 -2.67 3.10
CA ARG A 83 -34.66 -2.29 4.49
C ARG A 83 -33.20 -1.99 4.72
N LEU A 84 -32.30 -2.80 4.14
CA LEU A 84 -30.84 -2.60 4.20
C LEU A 84 -30.44 -1.25 3.58
N LEU A 85 -30.91 -0.96 2.37
CA LEU A 85 -30.62 0.30 1.67
C LEU A 85 -31.16 1.51 2.44
N ASP A 86 -32.38 1.43 2.96
CA ASP A 86 -32.99 2.50 3.76
C ASP A 86 -32.26 2.69 5.10
N ALA A 87 -31.86 1.62 5.78
CA ALA A 87 -31.08 1.70 7.00
C ALA A 87 -29.70 2.37 6.75
N ILE A 88 -29.02 2.05 5.64
CA ILE A 88 -27.77 2.70 5.23
C ILE A 88 -27.99 4.19 4.98
N ARG A 89 -29.05 4.55 4.25
CA ARG A 89 -29.40 5.94 3.97
C ARG A 89 -29.66 6.73 5.26
N LEU A 90 -30.46 6.18 6.18
CA LEU A 90 -30.78 6.82 7.46
C LEU A 90 -29.56 6.90 8.41
N THR A 91 -28.62 5.96 8.34
CA THR A 91 -27.37 6.02 9.11
C THR A 91 -26.59 7.33 8.84
N GLY A 92 -26.67 7.88 7.63
CA GLY A 92 -26.04 9.16 7.26
C GLY A 92 -26.84 10.40 7.66
N THR A 93 -28.04 10.22 8.26
CA THR A 93 -28.94 11.32 8.67
C THR A 93 -28.97 11.48 10.20
N LYS A 94 -29.83 12.41 10.69
CA LYS A 94 -30.09 12.56 12.14
C LYS A 94 -31.03 11.48 12.69
N ASP A 95 -31.71 10.71 11.83
CA ASP A 95 -32.64 9.67 12.23
C ASP A 95 -31.97 8.33 12.50
N GLN A 96 -31.17 8.28 13.55
CA GLN A 96 -30.50 7.06 13.99
C GLN A 96 -31.45 6.01 14.57
N ASN A 97 -32.59 6.45 15.16
CA ASN A 97 -33.60 5.54 15.69
C ASN A 97 -34.35 4.83 14.56
N GLY A 98 -34.72 5.53 13.49
CA GLY A 98 -35.29 4.93 12.30
C GLY A 98 -34.35 3.91 11.65
N ALA A 99 -33.04 4.27 11.53
CA ALA A 99 -32.04 3.33 11.05
C ALA A 99 -31.94 2.06 11.91
N ARG A 100 -31.96 2.20 13.24
CA ARG A 100 -31.92 1.06 14.17
C ARG A 100 -33.16 0.19 14.02
N ALA A 101 -34.36 0.79 13.94
CA ALA A 101 -35.62 0.08 13.77
C ALA A 101 -35.64 -0.73 12.46
N LEU A 102 -35.19 -0.17 11.36
CA LEU A 102 -35.09 -0.86 10.07
C LEU A 102 -34.13 -2.05 10.14
N ARG A 103 -32.94 -1.87 10.72
CA ARG A 103 -31.95 -2.97 10.88
C ARG A 103 -32.54 -4.14 11.66
N ALA A 104 -33.32 -3.86 12.74
CA ALA A 104 -33.95 -4.88 13.55
C ALA A 104 -35.01 -5.69 12.78
N GLN A 105 -35.61 -5.11 11.73
CA GLN A 105 -36.64 -5.76 10.91
C GLN A 105 -36.08 -6.63 9.78
N ILE A 106 -34.76 -6.55 9.48
CA ILE A 106 -34.13 -7.41 8.48
C ILE A 106 -34.15 -8.86 8.99
N THR A 107 -34.69 -9.77 8.20
CA THR A 107 -34.89 -11.18 8.60
C THR A 107 -33.65 -12.04 8.30
N ASP A 108 -32.96 -11.82 7.16
CA ASP A 108 -31.73 -12.55 6.84
C ASP A 108 -30.59 -12.16 7.81
N PRO A 109 -30.01 -13.14 8.53
CA PRO A 109 -28.99 -12.86 9.54
C PRO A 109 -27.73 -12.18 8.97
N ALA A 110 -27.29 -12.54 7.75
CA ALA A 110 -26.10 -11.97 7.13
C ALA A 110 -26.36 -10.53 6.63
N ALA A 111 -27.57 -10.26 6.10
CA ALA A 111 -28.01 -8.92 5.72
C ALA A 111 -28.14 -8.00 6.96
N ARG A 112 -28.68 -8.51 8.08
CA ARG A 112 -28.77 -7.77 9.34
C ARG A 112 -27.37 -7.42 9.87
N LYS A 113 -26.46 -8.39 9.93
CA LYS A 113 -25.07 -8.14 10.34
C LYS A 113 -24.37 -7.15 9.41
N LEU A 114 -24.64 -7.19 8.09
CA LEU A 114 -24.11 -6.22 7.13
C LEU A 114 -24.59 -4.79 7.46
N ALA A 115 -25.88 -4.64 7.77
CA ALA A 115 -26.45 -3.34 8.18
C ALA A 115 -25.85 -2.83 9.50
N ASP A 116 -25.67 -3.71 10.49
CA ASP A 116 -25.05 -3.37 11.78
C ASP A 116 -23.58 -2.98 11.60
N TRP A 117 -22.80 -3.76 10.83
CA TRP A 117 -21.42 -3.44 10.52
C TRP A 117 -21.27 -2.06 9.86
N LEU A 118 -22.13 -1.73 8.89
CA LEU A 118 -22.11 -0.43 8.21
C LEU A 118 -22.44 0.73 9.16
N ALA A 119 -23.42 0.54 10.07
CA ALA A 119 -23.73 1.52 11.10
C ALA A 119 -22.54 1.74 12.05
N TYR A 120 -21.94 0.66 12.57
CA TYR A 120 -20.81 0.71 13.50
C TYR A 120 -19.55 1.29 12.83
N ARG A 121 -19.30 0.94 11.57
CA ARG A 121 -18.27 1.54 10.75
C ARG A 121 -18.42 3.06 10.62
N ALA A 122 -19.66 3.55 10.50
CA ALA A 122 -19.98 4.97 10.46
C ALA A 122 -19.92 5.64 11.85
N GLY A 123 -19.68 4.90 12.92
CA GLY A 123 -19.65 5.40 14.29
C GLY A 123 -21.07 5.55 14.91
N VAL A 124 -22.08 4.86 14.36
CA VAL A 124 -23.45 4.87 14.87
C VAL A 124 -23.72 3.63 15.71
N GLY A 125 -23.97 3.82 16.99
CA GLY A 125 -24.23 2.75 17.96
C GLY A 125 -23.57 3.04 19.31
N GLU A 126 -23.94 2.30 20.34
CA GLU A 126 -23.30 2.41 21.64
C GLU A 126 -21.94 1.69 21.64
N ALA A 127 -20.98 2.20 22.40
CA ALA A 127 -19.63 1.65 22.48
C ALA A 127 -19.63 0.14 22.79
N GLN A 128 -20.48 -0.30 23.71
CA GLN A 128 -20.60 -1.71 24.08
C GLN A 128 -21.17 -2.59 22.97
N ASP A 129 -22.14 -2.08 22.19
CA ASP A 129 -22.72 -2.84 21.06
C ASP A 129 -21.70 -3.03 19.94
N ILE A 130 -20.94 -1.97 19.65
CA ILE A 130 -19.84 -2.02 18.66
C ILE A 130 -18.79 -3.05 19.09
N THR A 131 -18.35 -3.02 20.36
CA THR A 131 -17.36 -3.96 20.88
C THR A 131 -17.85 -5.38 20.85
N ARG A 132 -19.08 -5.62 21.32
CA ARG A 132 -19.72 -6.96 21.30
C ARG A 132 -19.82 -7.51 19.87
N PHE A 133 -20.17 -6.66 18.90
CA PHE A 133 -20.20 -7.07 17.49
C PHE A 133 -18.82 -7.49 16.99
N VAL A 134 -17.79 -6.71 17.29
CA VAL A 134 -16.41 -7.00 16.87
C VAL A 134 -15.88 -8.30 17.48
N GLU A 135 -16.19 -8.56 18.74
CA GLU A 135 -15.76 -9.78 19.45
C GLU A 135 -16.49 -11.03 18.93
N ALA A 136 -17.81 -10.92 18.74
CA ALA A 136 -18.64 -12.03 18.25
C ALA A 136 -18.41 -12.36 16.76
N ASN A 137 -17.83 -11.44 15.98
CA ASN A 137 -17.73 -11.58 14.53
C ASN A 137 -16.30 -11.37 14.01
N PRO A 138 -15.35 -12.28 14.29
CA PRO A 138 -13.94 -12.12 13.87
C PRO A 138 -13.75 -12.13 12.35
N ALA A 139 -14.66 -12.72 11.59
CA ALA A 139 -14.66 -12.77 10.13
C ALA A 139 -15.21 -11.48 9.47
N TRP A 140 -15.49 -10.42 10.24
CA TRP A 140 -15.96 -9.14 9.72
C TRP A 140 -14.86 -8.09 9.68
N PRO A 141 -14.87 -7.21 8.65
CA PRO A 141 -13.76 -6.31 8.38
C PRO A 141 -13.66 -5.09 9.32
N GLU A 142 -12.52 -4.39 9.21
CA GLU A 142 -12.28 -3.09 9.85
C GLU A 142 -12.39 -3.07 11.38
N ARG A 143 -12.06 -4.19 12.04
CA ARG A 143 -12.14 -4.36 13.50
C ARG A 143 -11.46 -3.22 14.27
N ASN A 144 -10.24 -2.80 13.83
CA ASN A 144 -9.51 -1.70 14.46
C ASN A 144 -10.23 -0.35 14.29
N LEU A 145 -10.90 -0.13 13.16
CA LEU A 145 -11.73 1.07 12.95
C LEU A 145 -12.92 1.06 13.91
N MET A 146 -13.61 -0.06 14.02
CA MET A 146 -14.78 -0.19 14.92
C MET A 146 -14.39 -0.04 16.39
N HIS A 147 -13.25 -0.58 16.83
CA HIS A 147 -12.74 -0.31 18.18
C HIS A 147 -12.51 1.19 18.43
N ARG A 148 -11.88 1.89 17.49
CA ARG A 148 -11.71 3.35 17.59
C ARG A 148 -13.06 4.07 17.61
N ARG A 149 -14.05 3.63 16.81
CA ARG A 149 -15.42 4.18 16.85
C ARG A 149 -16.09 3.98 18.20
N ALA A 150 -15.92 2.81 18.81
CA ALA A 150 -16.42 2.58 20.17
C ALA A 150 -15.77 3.53 21.18
N GLU A 151 -14.47 3.77 21.08
CA GLU A 151 -13.75 4.73 21.94
C GLU A 151 -14.20 6.19 21.67
N ASP A 152 -14.41 6.56 20.39
CA ASP A 152 -14.96 7.88 20.01
C ASP A 152 -16.37 8.08 20.64
N GLN A 153 -17.23 7.06 20.57
CA GLN A 153 -18.56 7.10 21.19
C GLN A 153 -18.48 7.20 22.73
N LEU A 154 -17.57 6.46 23.34
CA LEU A 154 -17.39 6.50 24.80
C LEU A 154 -16.97 7.90 25.26
N LEU A 155 -16.10 8.57 24.52
CA LEU A 155 -15.70 9.96 24.80
C LEU A 155 -16.87 10.93 24.57
N ALA A 156 -17.61 10.78 23.47
CA ALA A 156 -18.68 11.70 23.09
C ALA A 156 -19.92 11.62 24.02
N THR A 157 -20.30 10.41 24.42
CA THR A 157 -21.49 10.19 25.28
C THR A 157 -21.17 10.30 26.77
N GLY A 158 -19.89 10.17 27.13
CA GLY A 158 -19.47 10.10 28.53
C GLY A 158 -19.96 8.82 29.21
N GLY A 159 -20.15 8.89 30.51
CA GLY A 159 -20.62 7.80 31.34
C GLY A 159 -20.04 7.87 32.73
N SER A 160 -20.48 6.97 33.61
CA SER A 160 -19.84 6.85 34.94
C SER A 160 -18.39 6.37 34.75
N THR A 161 -17.53 6.77 35.68
CA THR A 161 -16.11 6.36 35.75
C THR A 161 -15.99 4.84 35.73
N GLN A 162 -16.89 4.16 36.43
CA GLN A 162 -16.98 2.70 36.47
C GLN A 162 -17.26 2.11 35.06
N ARG A 163 -18.22 2.66 34.32
CA ARG A 163 -18.56 2.20 32.96
C ARG A 163 -17.37 2.35 32.02
N ILE A 164 -16.68 3.50 32.06
CA ILE A 164 -15.50 3.76 31.20
C ILE A 164 -14.36 2.80 31.55
N LYS A 165 -14.05 2.61 32.83
CA LYS A 165 -12.99 1.68 33.26
C LYS A 165 -13.33 0.23 32.91
N ALA A 166 -14.60 -0.19 33.09
CA ALA A 166 -15.06 -1.53 32.75
C ALA A 166 -14.97 -1.79 31.24
N PHE A 167 -15.18 -0.77 30.39
CA PHE A 167 -15.04 -0.90 28.93
C PHE A 167 -13.61 -1.30 28.54
N PHE A 168 -12.60 -0.69 29.13
CA PHE A 168 -11.20 -1.02 28.84
C PHE A 168 -10.73 -2.29 29.56
N ASN A 169 -11.32 -2.62 30.70
CA ASN A 169 -11.00 -3.81 31.50
C ASN A 169 -9.46 -4.00 31.71
N GLY A 170 -8.75 -2.92 32.00
CA GLY A 170 -7.29 -2.92 32.16
C GLY A 170 -6.47 -2.89 30.87
N ALA A 171 -7.10 -2.97 29.68
CA ALA A 171 -6.40 -2.84 28.42
C ALA A 171 -6.09 -1.36 28.09
N GLU A 172 -5.00 -1.13 27.39
CA GLU A 172 -4.64 0.20 26.87
C GLU A 172 -5.60 0.60 25.74
N PRO A 173 -6.06 1.88 25.70
CA PRO A 173 -6.84 2.41 24.58
C PRO A 173 -6.10 2.35 23.26
N ARG A 174 -6.85 2.34 22.15
CA ARG A 174 -6.32 2.26 20.77
C ARG A 174 -6.33 3.60 20.03
N SER A 175 -6.92 4.63 20.64
CA SER A 175 -7.05 5.96 20.03
C SER A 175 -6.84 7.07 21.03
N GLY A 176 -6.53 8.28 20.54
CA GLY A 176 -6.43 9.47 21.40
C GLY A 176 -7.74 9.78 22.14
N ALA A 177 -8.90 9.46 21.54
CA ALA A 177 -10.20 9.57 22.19
C ALA A 177 -10.37 8.57 23.35
N GLY A 178 -9.95 7.33 23.17
CA GLY A 178 -9.97 6.32 24.22
C GLY A 178 -9.09 6.68 25.39
N TYR A 179 -7.85 7.09 25.11
CA TYR A 179 -6.93 7.59 26.14
C TYR A 179 -7.52 8.79 26.91
N ALA A 180 -8.14 9.74 26.22
CA ALA A 180 -8.76 10.89 26.86
C ALA A 180 -9.99 10.52 27.70
N ALA A 181 -10.82 9.58 27.23
CA ALA A 181 -11.96 9.06 28.00
C ALA A 181 -11.49 8.38 29.29
N LEU A 182 -10.50 7.49 29.18
CA LEU A 182 -9.97 6.77 30.34
C LEU A 182 -9.23 7.71 31.32
N ALA A 183 -8.45 8.67 30.82
CA ALA A 183 -7.83 9.73 31.64
C ALA A 183 -8.88 10.53 32.38
N SER A 184 -10.00 10.86 31.74
CA SER A 184 -11.11 11.57 32.36
C SER A 184 -11.74 10.77 33.51
N ALA A 185 -11.87 9.45 33.36
CA ALA A 185 -12.41 8.59 34.41
C ALA A 185 -11.46 8.50 35.62
N PHE A 186 -10.15 8.34 35.37
CA PHE A 186 -9.17 8.32 36.47
C PHE A 186 -9.07 9.68 37.20
N LEU A 187 -9.17 10.78 36.46
CA LEU A 187 -9.16 12.12 37.03
C LEU A 187 -10.39 12.33 37.94
N ALA A 188 -11.57 11.90 37.53
CA ALA A 188 -12.79 12.00 38.31
C ALA A 188 -12.75 11.15 39.61
N ASP A 189 -12.02 10.02 39.58
CA ASP A 189 -11.81 9.18 40.77
C ASP A 189 -10.62 9.65 41.64
N GLY A 190 -10.01 10.82 41.33
CA GLY A 190 -8.91 11.39 42.11
C GLY A 190 -7.53 10.78 41.79
N ASN A 191 -7.43 9.82 40.90
CA ASN A 191 -6.15 9.21 40.48
C ASN A 191 -5.44 10.09 39.43
N GLN A 192 -4.83 11.17 39.91
CA GLN A 192 -4.13 12.13 39.05
C GLN A 192 -2.89 11.55 38.33
N ALA A 193 -2.21 10.59 38.95
CA ALA A 193 -1.01 9.99 38.38
C ALA A 193 -1.34 9.23 37.07
N GLU A 194 -2.36 8.39 37.11
CA GLU A 194 -2.80 7.62 35.95
C GLU A 194 -3.46 8.53 34.92
N ALA A 195 -4.25 9.51 35.33
CA ALA A 195 -4.81 10.51 34.40
C ALA A 195 -3.69 11.27 33.66
N LYS A 196 -2.62 11.66 34.35
CA LYS A 196 -1.45 12.30 33.71
C LYS A 196 -0.74 11.40 32.74
N ARG A 197 -0.53 10.12 33.08
CA ARG A 197 0.10 9.13 32.19
C ARG A 197 -0.68 8.98 30.87
N LEU A 198 -1.99 8.75 30.98
CA LEU A 198 -2.89 8.53 29.86
C LEU A 198 -3.05 9.78 29.00
N ALA A 199 -3.21 10.96 29.62
CA ALA A 199 -3.29 12.23 28.89
C ALA A 199 -1.99 12.54 28.15
N GLY A 200 -0.84 12.26 28.77
CA GLY A 200 0.48 12.38 28.14
C GLY A 200 0.60 11.48 26.92
N GLU A 201 0.15 10.23 27.01
CA GLU A 201 0.18 9.29 25.89
C GLU A 201 -0.74 9.71 24.75
N ALA A 202 -1.98 10.13 25.07
CA ALA A 202 -2.90 10.69 24.07
C ALA A 202 -2.26 11.85 23.29
N TRP A 203 -1.58 12.76 24.00
CA TRP A 203 -0.97 13.94 23.41
C TRP A 203 0.26 13.63 22.55
N ARG A 204 1.17 12.80 23.05
CA ARG A 204 2.43 12.48 22.39
C ARG A 204 2.25 11.59 21.16
N SER A 205 1.41 10.54 21.29
CA SER A 205 1.45 9.40 20.37
C SER A 205 0.23 9.28 19.45
N HIS A 206 -0.86 10.00 19.76
CA HIS A 206 -2.10 9.87 18.99
C HIS A 206 -2.51 11.15 18.26
N GLU A 207 -3.26 10.95 17.17
CA GLU A 207 -3.92 12.07 16.47
C GLU A 207 -5.11 12.55 17.30
N LEU A 208 -5.18 13.86 17.49
CA LEU A 208 -6.30 14.53 18.10
C LEU A 208 -6.87 15.53 17.09
N PRO A 209 -8.15 15.42 16.70
CA PRO A 209 -8.78 16.40 15.83
C PRO A 209 -8.71 17.81 16.40
N ALA A 210 -8.55 18.82 15.53
CA ALA A 210 -8.41 20.21 15.97
C ALA A 210 -9.60 20.70 16.83
N THR A 211 -10.81 20.21 16.56
CA THR A 211 -12.00 20.50 17.35
C THR A 211 -11.96 19.93 18.76
N PHE A 212 -11.27 18.82 18.93
CA PHE A 212 -11.11 18.16 20.24
C PHE A 212 -9.88 18.66 20.98
N GLU A 213 -8.81 19.07 20.27
CA GLU A 213 -7.51 19.47 20.81
C GLU A 213 -7.65 20.61 21.85
N LYS A 214 -8.53 21.59 21.60
CA LYS A 214 -8.77 22.70 22.54
C LYS A 214 -9.34 22.22 23.87
N GLY A 215 -10.43 21.46 23.85
CA GLY A 215 -11.05 20.91 25.07
C GLY A 215 -10.13 19.94 25.82
N PHE A 216 -9.31 19.20 25.07
CA PHE A 216 -8.29 18.33 25.66
C PHE A 216 -7.24 19.14 26.45
N LEU A 217 -6.73 20.23 25.89
CA LEU A 217 -5.76 21.11 26.56
C LEU A 217 -6.38 21.87 27.76
N GLU A 218 -7.63 22.30 27.65
CA GLU A 218 -8.36 22.91 28.76
C GLU A 218 -8.47 21.94 29.95
N ARG A 219 -8.66 20.66 29.69
CA ARG A 219 -8.85 19.64 30.73
C ARG A 219 -7.56 19.04 31.26
N PHE A 220 -6.57 18.80 30.41
CA PHE A 220 -5.36 18.05 30.72
C PHE A 220 -4.06 18.86 30.55
N GLY A 221 -4.14 20.12 30.08
CA GLY A 221 -2.96 20.91 29.76
C GLY A 221 -1.99 21.06 30.94
N SER A 222 -2.50 21.15 32.18
CA SER A 222 -1.67 21.24 33.40
C SER A 222 -0.89 19.94 33.67
N PHE A 223 -1.25 18.82 33.10
CA PHE A 223 -0.52 17.56 33.22
C PHE A 223 0.61 17.40 32.20
N LEU A 224 0.60 18.22 31.15
CA LEU A 224 1.56 18.15 30.05
C LEU A 224 2.76 19.05 30.30
N SER A 225 3.94 18.51 30.09
CA SER A 225 5.20 19.23 30.12
C SER A 225 5.62 19.78 28.78
N THR A 226 6.60 20.71 28.78
CA THR A 226 7.23 21.16 27.53
C THR A 226 7.87 20.01 26.73
N VAL A 227 8.31 18.95 27.40
CA VAL A 227 8.83 17.72 26.75
C VAL A 227 7.71 16.99 26.00
N ASP A 228 6.50 16.91 26.59
CA ASP A 228 5.35 16.30 25.89
C ASP A 228 4.96 17.10 24.63
N HIS A 229 4.97 18.42 24.74
CA HIS A 229 4.69 19.30 23.61
C HIS A 229 5.76 19.18 22.51
N LYS A 230 7.04 19.13 22.89
CA LYS A 230 8.13 18.91 21.92
C LYS A 230 8.00 17.56 21.22
N ARG A 231 7.70 16.49 21.95
CA ARG A 231 7.54 15.15 21.36
C ARG A 231 6.41 15.13 20.33
N ARG A 232 5.27 15.78 20.61
CA ARG A 232 4.18 15.95 19.63
C ARG A 232 4.63 16.76 18.42
N PHE A 233 5.31 17.89 18.62
CA PHE A 233 5.82 18.74 17.57
C PHE A 233 6.81 17.99 16.66
N ASP A 234 7.75 17.27 17.25
CA ASP A 234 8.74 16.47 16.55
C ASP A 234 8.06 15.38 15.69
N ARG A 235 7.12 14.63 16.25
CA ARG A 235 6.37 13.59 15.53
C ARG A 235 5.62 14.15 14.32
N LEU A 236 4.97 15.30 14.47
CA LEU A 236 4.24 15.95 13.37
C LEU A 236 5.15 16.34 12.20
N LEU A 237 6.42 16.68 12.46
CA LEU A 237 7.37 17.16 11.47
C LEU A 237 8.41 16.12 11.02
N VAL A 238 8.57 15.01 11.75
CA VAL A 238 9.46 13.91 11.35
C VAL A 238 8.72 12.92 10.47
N ASP A 239 7.48 12.56 10.81
CA ASP A 239 6.69 11.61 10.02
C ASP A 239 6.46 12.11 8.57
N VAL A 240 6.61 11.20 7.63
CA VAL A 240 6.41 11.49 6.20
C VAL A 240 4.99 11.98 5.90
N SER A 241 4.92 13.05 5.12
CA SER A 241 3.68 13.51 4.52
C SER A 241 3.40 12.77 3.22
N ARG A 242 2.19 12.19 3.11
CA ARG A 242 1.75 11.44 1.93
C ARG A 242 1.44 12.31 0.71
N SER A 243 1.13 13.59 0.94
CA SER A 243 0.78 14.56 -0.10
C SER A 243 1.14 15.98 0.30
N ALA A 244 1.06 16.93 -0.63
CA ALA A 244 1.23 18.35 -0.32
C ALA A 244 0.15 18.86 0.66
N SER A 245 -1.09 18.38 0.52
CA SER A 245 -2.20 18.71 1.43
C SER A 245 -1.94 18.17 2.84
N ASP A 246 -1.54 16.92 2.98
CA ASP A 246 -1.18 16.31 4.26
C ASP A 246 -0.01 17.07 4.94
N ARG A 247 1.01 17.45 4.17
CA ARG A 247 2.12 18.26 4.68
C ARG A 247 1.65 19.59 5.25
N THR A 248 0.76 20.28 4.52
CA THR A 248 0.18 21.55 4.99
C THR A 248 -0.64 21.35 6.26
N GLN A 249 -1.46 20.31 6.32
CA GLN A 249 -2.28 19.98 7.49
C GLN A 249 -1.41 19.66 8.72
N ARG A 250 -0.37 18.84 8.56
CA ARG A 250 0.59 18.53 9.64
C ARG A 250 1.32 19.78 10.13
N ALA A 251 1.81 20.62 9.22
CA ALA A 251 2.45 21.88 9.57
C ALA A 251 1.51 22.82 10.32
N THR A 252 0.23 22.91 9.91
CA THR A 252 -0.79 23.71 10.59
C THR A 252 -1.04 23.18 12.02
N THR A 253 -1.09 21.86 12.17
CA THR A 253 -1.22 21.22 13.50
C THR A 253 0.01 21.49 14.36
N ALA A 254 1.22 21.35 13.80
CA ALA A 254 2.46 21.62 14.50
C ALA A 254 2.58 23.11 14.91
N ALA A 255 2.13 24.04 14.09
CA ALA A 255 2.12 25.46 14.39
C ALA A 255 1.27 25.80 15.64
N ARG A 256 0.17 25.07 15.88
CA ARG A 256 -0.64 25.22 17.11
C ARG A 256 0.10 24.78 18.38
N VAL A 257 1.07 23.88 18.25
CA VAL A 257 1.88 23.39 19.38
C VAL A 257 2.99 24.39 19.75
N VAL A 258 3.43 25.26 18.82
CA VAL A 258 4.56 26.18 19.02
C VAL A 258 4.45 27.03 20.30
N PRO A 259 3.29 27.65 20.64
CA PRO A 259 3.16 28.44 21.89
C PRO A 259 3.38 27.64 23.16
N LEU A 260 3.23 26.29 23.10
CA LEU A 260 3.34 25.38 24.24
C LEU A 260 4.78 24.85 24.45
N LEU A 261 5.68 25.08 23.48
CA LEU A 261 7.07 24.65 23.52
C LEU A 261 7.89 25.46 24.53
N SER A 262 9.06 24.94 24.92
CA SER A 262 10.07 25.70 25.64
C SER A 262 10.54 26.92 24.82
N GLU A 263 11.13 27.92 25.47
CA GLU A 263 11.64 29.10 24.76
C GLU A 263 12.71 28.74 23.74
N SER A 264 13.61 27.81 24.07
CA SER A 264 14.64 27.32 23.14
C SER A 264 14.03 26.62 21.93
N ASP A 265 13.03 25.76 22.11
CA ASP A 265 12.38 25.04 21.02
C ASP A 265 11.56 25.99 20.12
N ARG A 266 10.93 27.01 20.68
CA ARG A 266 10.21 28.05 19.90
C ARG A 266 11.14 28.80 18.94
N LYS A 267 12.39 29.09 19.37
CA LYS A 267 13.39 29.76 18.51
C LYS A 267 13.77 28.95 17.28
N THR A 268 13.60 27.63 17.33
CA THR A 268 13.87 26.73 16.18
C THR A 268 12.62 26.41 15.36
N ALA A 269 11.43 26.56 15.95
CA ALA A 269 10.18 26.06 15.39
C ALA A 269 9.83 26.69 14.02
N GLU A 270 10.09 27.99 13.83
CA GLU A 270 9.82 28.68 12.55
C GLU A 270 10.69 28.10 11.43
N ALA A 271 12.00 27.90 11.68
CA ALA A 271 12.91 27.32 10.71
C ALA A 271 12.50 25.87 10.37
N ARG A 272 12.11 25.08 11.36
CA ARG A 272 11.65 23.70 11.20
C ARG A 272 10.38 23.62 10.35
N LEU A 273 9.39 24.47 10.62
CA LEU A 273 8.17 24.55 9.82
C LEU A 273 8.46 24.97 8.36
N ALA A 274 9.37 25.95 8.16
CA ALA A 274 9.76 26.40 6.83
C ALA A 274 10.45 25.30 6.02
N ILE A 275 11.36 24.52 6.65
CA ILE A 275 12.03 23.37 6.00
C ILE A 275 11.00 22.29 5.63
N TYR A 276 10.10 21.96 6.55
CA TYR A 276 9.06 20.94 6.34
C TYR A 276 8.12 21.32 5.19
N LEU A 277 7.71 22.58 5.14
CA LEU A 277 6.86 23.14 4.08
C LEU A 277 7.63 23.40 2.76
N ARG A 278 8.95 23.23 2.74
CA ARG A 278 9.82 23.54 1.61
C ARG A 278 9.70 25.02 1.17
N ALA A 279 9.61 25.92 2.15
CA ALA A 279 9.47 27.35 1.91
C ALA A 279 10.76 27.96 1.35
N LYS A 280 10.64 28.97 0.49
CA LYS A 280 11.78 29.64 -0.16
C LYS A 280 12.78 30.27 0.84
N ASN A 281 12.29 30.72 2.01
CA ASN A 281 13.09 31.35 3.06
C ASN A 281 13.66 30.35 4.07
N ALA A 282 13.53 29.04 3.88
CA ALA A 282 13.95 28.03 4.84
C ALA A 282 15.45 28.14 5.19
N ALA A 283 16.31 28.37 4.20
CA ALA A 283 17.75 28.54 4.42
C ALA A 283 18.08 29.76 5.29
N ALA A 284 17.41 30.89 5.05
CA ALA A 284 17.61 32.11 5.81
C ALA A 284 17.14 31.98 7.28
N LEU A 285 16.04 31.25 7.49
CA LEU A 285 15.54 30.96 8.84
C LEU A 285 16.46 29.97 9.57
N LEU A 286 16.94 28.92 8.87
CA LEU A 286 17.87 27.96 9.43
C LEU A 286 19.20 28.60 9.89
N ALA A 287 19.72 29.59 9.14
CA ALA A 287 20.93 30.33 9.49
C ALA A 287 20.78 31.15 10.78
N LYS A 288 19.56 31.49 11.19
CA LYS A 288 19.27 32.25 12.42
C LYS A 288 19.08 31.35 13.65
N VAL A 289 19.05 30.03 13.46
CA VAL A 289 18.86 29.09 14.58
C VAL A 289 20.08 29.10 15.46
N PRO A 290 19.95 29.41 16.78
CA PRO A 290 21.09 29.45 17.69
C PRO A 290 21.67 28.05 17.90
N ALA A 291 22.95 28.01 18.28
CA ALA A 291 23.56 26.78 18.75
C ALA A 291 22.86 26.32 20.05
N PRO A 292 22.76 25.01 20.32
CA PRO A 292 22.15 24.52 21.55
C PRO A 292 22.92 25.04 22.78
N ALA A 293 22.20 25.57 23.75
CA ALA A 293 22.81 26.15 24.95
C ALA A 293 23.51 25.10 25.84
N ASP A 294 23.04 23.87 25.84
CA ASP A 294 23.56 22.73 26.56
C ASP A 294 24.50 21.81 25.75
N GLY A 295 24.83 22.22 24.54
CA GLY A 295 25.64 21.42 23.59
C GLY A 295 25.01 20.15 23.09
N LYS A 296 23.74 19.86 23.46
CA LYS A 296 23.03 18.66 23.05
C LYS A 296 22.39 18.86 21.67
N THR A 297 22.48 17.83 20.83
CA THR A 297 21.87 17.86 19.51
C THR A 297 20.34 17.68 19.58
N ASP A 298 19.59 18.64 19.03
CA ASP A 298 18.17 18.45 18.71
C ASP A 298 18.04 17.58 17.46
N TRP A 299 17.75 16.29 17.66
CA TRP A 299 17.66 15.33 16.57
C TRP A 299 16.45 15.57 15.65
N GLY A 300 15.38 16.19 16.10
CA GLY A 300 14.29 16.63 15.24
C GLY A 300 14.71 17.72 14.26
N LEU A 301 15.49 18.70 14.72
CA LEU A 301 16.09 19.72 13.86
C LEU A 301 17.19 19.13 12.95
N ALA A 302 18.02 18.23 13.49
CA ALA A 302 19.09 17.56 12.75
C ALA A 302 18.51 16.75 11.55
N PHE A 303 17.42 16.04 11.75
CA PHE A 303 16.69 15.34 10.70
C PHE A 303 16.28 16.29 9.56
N GLN A 304 15.65 17.40 9.91
CA GLN A 304 15.22 18.40 8.93
C GLN A 304 16.39 19.12 8.25
N ARG A 305 17.51 19.35 8.97
CA ARG A 305 18.76 19.84 8.38
C ARG A 305 19.30 18.88 7.32
N ALA A 306 19.34 17.58 7.63
CA ALA A 306 19.79 16.56 6.64
C ALA A 306 18.92 16.58 5.38
N GLN A 307 17.60 16.65 5.53
CA GLN A 307 16.67 16.79 4.41
C GLN A 307 16.90 18.06 3.60
N HIS A 308 17.15 19.18 4.27
CA HIS A 308 17.41 20.45 3.60
C HIS A 308 18.73 20.40 2.83
N MET A 309 19.82 19.92 3.46
CA MET A 309 21.14 19.76 2.84
C MET A 309 21.07 18.91 1.57
N ARG A 310 20.43 17.74 1.64
CA ARG A 310 20.26 16.86 0.47
C ARG A 310 19.47 17.56 -0.65
N ARG A 311 18.41 18.28 -0.34
CA ARG A 311 17.60 19.01 -1.35
C ARG A 311 18.32 20.22 -1.95
N THR A 312 19.36 20.70 -1.33
CA THR A 312 20.18 21.85 -1.78
C THR A 312 21.57 21.44 -2.26
N ASN A 313 21.75 20.13 -2.58
CA ASN A 313 22.99 19.54 -3.12
C ASN A 313 24.21 19.70 -2.18
N GLN A 314 23.98 19.73 -0.86
CA GLN A 314 25.03 19.67 0.16
C GLN A 314 25.22 18.22 0.62
N ASP A 315 25.46 17.34 -0.35
CA ASP A 315 25.35 15.89 -0.18
C ASP A 315 26.30 15.33 0.89
N GLU A 316 27.57 15.67 0.86
CA GLU A 316 28.57 15.14 1.81
C GLU A 316 28.27 15.56 3.26
N ALA A 317 27.80 16.80 3.47
CA ALA A 317 27.39 17.27 4.79
C ALA A 317 26.14 16.50 5.29
N ALA A 318 25.17 16.23 4.40
CA ALA A 318 23.99 15.42 4.70
C ALA A 318 24.38 13.98 5.06
N TRP A 319 25.28 13.34 4.28
CA TRP A 319 25.76 11.98 4.55
C TRP A 319 26.46 11.88 5.91
N LYS A 320 27.35 12.82 6.22
CA LYS A 320 28.03 12.89 7.51
C LYS A 320 27.04 12.98 8.65
N LEU A 321 26.05 13.88 8.57
CA LEU A 321 25.01 14.04 9.60
C LEU A 321 24.18 12.78 9.76
N LEU A 322 23.74 12.15 8.68
CA LEU A 322 22.90 10.95 8.70
C LEU A 322 23.64 9.71 9.22
N SER A 323 24.96 9.57 8.90
CA SER A 323 25.76 8.44 9.36
C SER A 323 26.11 8.54 10.85
N THR A 324 26.27 9.76 11.39
CA THR A 324 26.58 10.00 12.80
C THR A 324 25.36 10.07 13.72
N ALA A 325 24.14 10.08 13.17
CA ALA A 325 22.91 10.08 13.96
C ALA A 325 22.79 8.81 14.82
N PRO A 326 22.30 8.94 16.08
CA PRO A 326 22.10 7.78 16.95
C PRO A 326 21.10 6.78 16.34
N ARG A 327 21.01 5.61 16.96
CA ARG A 327 20.03 4.57 16.60
C ARG A 327 18.92 4.42 17.67
N ASP A 328 18.97 5.22 18.73
CA ASP A 328 17.99 5.20 19.80
C ASP A 328 16.67 5.83 19.34
N ALA A 329 15.61 5.03 19.34
CA ALA A 329 14.25 5.44 18.99
C ALA A 329 13.70 6.57 19.87
N ALA A 330 14.14 6.64 21.13
CA ALA A 330 13.72 7.70 22.05
C ALA A 330 14.25 9.08 21.60
N LEU A 331 15.44 9.12 20.99
CA LEU A 331 16.07 10.34 20.47
C LEU A 331 15.57 10.69 19.08
N LEU A 332 15.39 9.70 18.20
CA LEU A 332 15.07 9.91 16.78
C LEU A 332 13.58 10.19 16.52
N VAL A 333 12.69 9.95 17.47
CA VAL A 333 11.22 10.05 17.34
C VAL A 333 10.64 8.97 16.45
N ASN A 334 11.16 8.80 15.23
CA ASN A 334 10.77 7.79 14.27
C ASN A 334 12.00 7.29 13.48
N PRO A 335 12.64 6.18 13.91
CA PRO A 335 13.82 5.63 13.24
C PRO A 335 13.59 5.23 11.78
N ASP A 336 12.37 4.80 11.43
CA ASP A 336 12.04 4.39 10.07
C ASP A 336 12.08 5.56 9.09
N GLU A 337 11.70 6.76 9.53
CA GLU A 337 11.81 7.97 8.70
C GLU A 337 13.29 8.39 8.48
N TRP A 338 14.12 8.21 9.50
CA TRP A 338 15.57 8.38 9.34
C TRP A 338 16.16 7.36 8.35
N TRP A 339 15.64 6.15 8.32
CA TRP A 339 16.01 5.16 7.32
C TRP A 339 15.64 5.65 5.92
N GLU A 340 14.44 6.13 5.69
CA GLU A 340 14.00 6.67 4.40
C GLU A 340 14.93 7.78 3.89
N GLU A 341 15.38 8.66 4.77
CA GLU A 341 16.30 9.73 4.42
C GLU A 341 17.71 9.19 4.15
N ARG A 342 18.21 8.24 4.96
CA ARG A 342 19.49 7.53 4.69
C ARG A 342 19.46 6.78 3.38
N ARG A 343 18.38 6.05 3.10
CA ARG A 343 18.17 5.34 1.84
C ARG A 343 18.25 6.29 0.64
N SER A 344 17.56 7.42 0.73
CA SER A 344 17.63 8.46 -0.31
C SER A 344 19.06 8.99 -0.52
N ALA A 345 19.74 9.32 0.56
CA ALA A 345 21.14 9.79 0.55
C ALA A 345 22.10 8.72 -0.03
N THR A 346 21.81 7.44 0.22
CA THR A 346 22.58 6.33 -0.35
C THR A 346 22.49 6.30 -1.87
N TYR A 347 21.29 6.50 -2.45
CA TYR A 347 21.17 6.59 -3.92
C TYR A 347 21.85 7.83 -4.50
N ASP A 348 21.86 8.95 -3.78
CA ASP A 348 22.64 10.14 -4.18
C ASP A 348 24.16 9.84 -4.18
N ALA A 349 24.66 9.13 -3.15
CA ALA A 349 26.05 8.70 -3.08
C ALA A 349 26.43 7.69 -4.20
N LEU A 350 25.55 6.71 -4.46
CA LEU A 350 25.74 5.72 -5.54
C LEU A 350 25.78 6.38 -6.93
N ARG A 351 24.93 7.38 -7.16
CA ARG A 351 24.92 8.17 -8.40
C ARG A 351 26.25 8.90 -8.63
N LEU A 352 26.90 9.35 -7.56
CA LEU A 352 28.20 10.03 -7.57
C LEU A 352 29.39 9.07 -7.49
N GLY A 353 29.18 7.76 -7.52
CA GLY A 353 30.24 6.74 -7.43
C GLY A 353 30.90 6.63 -6.05
N LYS A 354 30.30 7.20 -5.00
CA LYS A 354 30.82 7.20 -3.61
C LYS A 354 30.34 5.95 -2.85
N ASN A 355 30.81 4.78 -3.28
CA ASN A 355 30.32 3.50 -2.81
C ASN A 355 30.55 3.26 -1.31
N GLU A 356 31.69 3.70 -0.76
CA GLU A 356 32.03 3.59 0.67
C GLU A 356 31.10 4.48 1.52
N ALA A 357 30.81 5.71 1.07
CA ALA A 357 29.87 6.59 1.73
C ALA A 357 28.43 6.01 1.68
N ALA A 358 28.06 5.44 0.53
CA ALA A 358 26.79 4.75 0.37
C ALA A 358 26.64 3.58 1.36
N TYR A 359 27.69 2.76 1.49
CA TYR A 359 27.70 1.66 2.45
C TYR A 359 27.61 2.14 3.90
N ALA A 360 28.38 3.18 4.28
CA ALA A 360 28.35 3.73 5.63
C ALA A 360 26.97 4.24 6.07
N LEU A 361 26.15 4.74 5.12
CA LEU A 361 24.79 5.19 5.38
C LEU A 361 23.83 4.04 5.74
N VAL A 362 24.12 2.84 5.25
CA VAL A 362 23.20 1.67 5.37
C VAL A 362 23.81 0.50 6.15
N ALA A 363 25.03 0.58 6.67
CA ALA A 363 25.68 -0.55 7.35
C ALA A 363 24.99 -0.95 8.67
N ASP A 364 24.26 -0.03 9.33
CA ASP A 364 23.62 -0.26 10.62
C ASP A 364 22.12 0.03 10.56
N GLY A 365 21.31 -1.01 10.83
CA GLY A 365 19.85 -1.00 10.88
C GLY A 365 19.26 -1.11 12.29
N THR A 366 20.05 -0.93 13.33
CA THR A 366 19.57 -1.00 14.71
C THR A 366 18.40 -0.03 14.94
N GLY A 367 17.36 -0.48 15.64
CA GLY A 367 16.19 0.33 16.01
C GLY A 367 15.12 0.46 14.90
N LEU A 368 15.32 -0.13 13.73
CA LEU A 368 14.34 -0.12 12.64
C LEU A 368 13.23 -1.16 12.86
N SER A 369 12.04 -0.86 12.38
CA SER A 369 10.96 -1.86 12.28
C SER A 369 11.28 -2.91 11.20
N VAL A 370 10.53 -4.02 11.18
CA VAL A 370 10.84 -5.21 10.39
C VAL A 370 11.07 -4.92 8.89
N ASN A 371 10.20 -4.13 8.25
CA ASN A 371 10.33 -3.87 6.82
C ASN A 371 11.52 -2.95 6.47
N PRO A 372 11.72 -1.80 7.11
CA PRO A 372 12.93 -0.99 6.98
C PRO A 372 14.22 -1.77 7.29
N ALA A 373 14.26 -2.56 8.37
CA ALA A 373 15.44 -3.35 8.74
C ALA A 373 15.82 -4.38 7.65
N LYS A 374 14.85 -5.06 7.10
CA LYS A 374 15.02 -6.02 6.00
C LYS A 374 15.56 -5.36 4.73
N ASP A 375 15.04 -4.17 4.39
CA ASP A 375 15.47 -3.41 3.21
C ASP A 375 16.86 -2.80 3.41
N GLN A 376 17.16 -2.27 4.59
CA GLN A 376 18.48 -1.80 4.98
C GLN A 376 19.54 -2.92 4.86
N ALA A 377 19.26 -4.08 5.45
CA ALA A 377 20.19 -5.21 5.43
C ALA A 377 20.43 -5.70 3.99
N PHE A 378 19.40 -5.77 3.16
CA PHE A 378 19.56 -6.05 1.74
C PHE A 378 20.48 -5.04 1.05
N MET A 379 20.24 -3.76 1.24
CA MET A 379 20.97 -2.69 0.58
C MET A 379 22.45 -2.68 0.99
N ALA A 380 22.74 -2.86 2.29
CA ALA A 380 24.09 -2.99 2.81
C ALA A 380 24.82 -4.19 2.20
N GLY A 381 24.17 -5.35 2.19
CA GLY A 381 24.74 -6.57 1.62
C GLY A 381 24.98 -6.49 0.12
N TRP A 382 24.03 -5.92 -0.64
CA TRP A 382 24.21 -5.71 -2.08
C TRP A 382 25.34 -4.74 -2.41
N ILE A 383 25.43 -3.59 -1.72
CA ILE A 383 26.54 -2.63 -1.92
C ILE A 383 27.88 -3.29 -1.60
N ALA A 384 27.99 -3.97 -0.45
CA ALA A 384 29.21 -4.66 -0.06
C ALA A 384 29.64 -5.71 -1.10
N LEU A 385 28.69 -6.55 -1.57
CA LEU A 385 28.97 -7.61 -2.53
C LEU A 385 29.34 -7.08 -3.91
N ARG A 386 28.51 -6.16 -4.43
CA ARG A 386 28.56 -5.83 -5.86
C ARG A 386 29.42 -4.60 -6.16
N LEU A 387 29.45 -3.62 -5.28
CA LEU A 387 30.13 -2.34 -5.51
C LEU A 387 31.46 -2.27 -4.78
N LEU A 388 31.54 -2.79 -3.55
CA LEU A 388 32.81 -2.85 -2.78
C LEU A 388 33.58 -4.16 -3.00
N LYS A 389 33.00 -5.14 -3.72
CA LYS A 389 33.63 -6.45 -4.00
C LYS A 389 34.08 -7.18 -2.72
N ASN A 390 33.35 -7.01 -1.64
CA ASN A 390 33.64 -7.62 -0.34
C ASN A 390 32.52 -8.60 0.08
N PRO A 391 32.59 -9.88 -0.37
CA PRO A 391 31.59 -10.87 -0.06
C PRO A 391 31.58 -11.27 1.42
N HIS A 392 32.70 -11.14 2.14
CA HIS A 392 32.77 -11.39 3.58
C HIS A 392 31.92 -10.38 4.37
N ALA A 393 32.01 -9.09 4.04
CA ALA A 393 31.17 -8.07 4.65
C ALA A 393 29.71 -8.16 4.20
N ALA A 394 29.45 -8.65 2.98
CA ALA A 394 28.12 -8.75 2.42
C ALA A 394 27.28 -9.87 3.07
N LEU A 395 27.88 -11.03 3.32
CA LEU A 395 27.15 -12.23 3.74
C LEU A 395 26.33 -12.03 5.03
N PRO A 396 26.84 -11.43 6.12
CA PRO A 396 26.05 -11.19 7.33
C PRO A 396 24.81 -10.34 7.09
N HIS A 397 24.93 -9.29 6.27
CA HIS A 397 23.79 -8.42 5.92
C HIS A 397 22.74 -9.16 5.08
N LEU A 398 23.16 -9.94 4.09
CA LEU A 398 22.24 -10.71 3.24
C LEU A 398 21.55 -11.80 4.03
N GLU A 399 22.24 -12.47 4.96
CA GLU A 399 21.64 -13.42 5.90
C GLU A 399 20.62 -12.74 6.83
N ALA A 400 20.91 -11.54 7.34
CA ALA A 400 19.96 -10.75 8.13
C ALA A 400 18.71 -10.40 7.31
N SER A 401 18.87 -9.95 6.06
CA SER A 401 17.76 -9.69 5.16
C SER A 401 16.91 -10.93 4.86
N ARG A 402 17.58 -12.09 4.68
CA ARG A 402 16.94 -13.38 4.43
C ARG A 402 16.15 -13.87 5.64
N THR A 403 16.73 -13.84 6.83
CA THR A 403 16.09 -14.33 8.06
C THR A 403 14.95 -13.47 8.56
N SER A 404 14.99 -12.16 8.30
CA SER A 404 13.89 -11.24 8.62
C SER A 404 12.80 -11.19 7.54
N ALA A 405 12.94 -11.95 6.45
CA ALA A 405 11.96 -11.97 5.36
C ALA A 405 10.64 -12.60 5.79
N ASP A 406 9.55 -11.84 5.67
CA ASP A 406 8.20 -12.18 6.14
C ASP A 406 7.25 -12.66 5.03
N GLY A 407 7.61 -12.47 3.75
CA GLY A 407 6.80 -12.87 2.61
C GLY A 407 7.61 -13.54 1.49
N PRO A 408 6.94 -14.20 0.53
CA PRO A 408 7.62 -14.94 -0.54
C PRO A 408 8.61 -14.09 -1.35
N LEU A 409 8.22 -12.88 -1.75
CA LEU A 409 9.07 -12.01 -2.57
C LEU A 409 10.36 -11.61 -1.83
N SER A 410 10.26 -11.25 -0.54
CA SER A 410 11.43 -10.93 0.28
C SER A 410 12.29 -12.17 0.57
N LYS A 411 11.66 -13.33 0.77
CA LYS A 411 12.37 -14.62 0.90
C LYS A 411 13.16 -14.94 -0.36
N ALA A 412 12.53 -14.89 -1.53
CA ALA A 412 13.22 -15.15 -2.80
C ALA A 412 14.40 -14.20 -3.03
N ARG A 413 14.25 -12.89 -2.71
CA ARG A 413 15.33 -11.91 -2.80
C ARG A 413 16.48 -12.26 -1.85
N GLY A 414 16.16 -12.52 -0.59
CA GLY A 414 17.16 -12.87 0.43
C GLY A 414 17.92 -14.14 0.08
N GLU A 415 17.21 -15.22 -0.30
CA GLU A 415 17.83 -16.49 -0.70
C GLU A 415 18.72 -16.31 -1.95
N TYR A 416 18.23 -15.65 -3.00
CA TYR A 416 19.00 -15.43 -4.23
C TYR A 416 20.30 -14.64 -3.98
N TRP A 417 20.22 -13.51 -3.25
CA TRP A 417 21.40 -12.68 -3.02
C TRP A 417 22.37 -13.28 -2.00
N THR A 418 21.89 -14.03 -1.01
CA THR A 418 22.74 -14.85 -0.15
C THR A 418 23.47 -15.92 -0.97
N GLY A 419 22.78 -16.56 -1.91
CA GLY A 419 23.39 -17.50 -2.85
C GLY A 419 24.51 -16.85 -3.67
N ARG A 420 24.30 -15.61 -4.18
CA ARG A 420 25.34 -14.85 -4.91
C ARG A 420 26.55 -14.49 -4.05
N ALA A 421 26.36 -14.20 -2.76
CA ALA A 421 27.47 -13.94 -1.85
C ALA A 421 28.26 -15.23 -1.54
N LEU A 422 27.57 -16.35 -1.37
CA LEU A 422 28.19 -17.67 -1.15
C LEU A 422 28.94 -18.15 -2.39
N ASP A 423 28.43 -17.93 -3.62
CA ASP A 423 29.18 -18.19 -4.86
C ASP A 423 30.49 -17.38 -4.90
N ALA A 424 30.44 -16.09 -4.51
CA ALA A 424 31.63 -15.23 -4.49
C ALA A 424 32.64 -15.63 -3.40
N LEU A 425 32.22 -16.45 -2.43
CA LEU A 425 33.07 -17.08 -1.40
C LEU A 425 33.46 -18.50 -1.75
N GLU A 426 33.14 -18.99 -2.95
CA GLU A 426 33.36 -20.35 -3.43
C GLU A 426 32.65 -21.46 -2.59
N ARG A 427 31.63 -21.06 -1.80
CA ARG A 427 30.79 -21.94 -0.98
C ARG A 427 29.64 -22.51 -1.82
N ASN A 428 29.97 -23.20 -2.92
CA ASN A 428 29.05 -23.57 -4.00
C ASN A 428 27.88 -24.48 -3.55
N VAL A 429 28.11 -25.39 -2.59
CA VAL A 429 27.05 -26.29 -2.07
C VAL A 429 25.97 -25.50 -1.32
N GLU A 430 26.40 -24.54 -0.51
CA GLU A 430 25.50 -23.68 0.24
C GLU A 430 24.80 -22.68 -0.70
N ALA A 431 25.51 -22.13 -1.67
CA ALA A 431 24.94 -21.26 -2.70
C ALA A 431 23.82 -21.98 -3.46
N LYS A 432 24.07 -23.22 -3.91
CA LYS A 432 23.06 -24.04 -4.58
C LYS A 432 21.81 -24.21 -3.73
N LYS A 433 21.94 -24.50 -2.45
CA LYS A 433 20.80 -24.62 -1.53
C LYS A 433 19.98 -23.33 -1.46
N ARG A 434 20.65 -22.16 -1.41
CA ARG A 434 19.96 -20.86 -1.41
C ARG A 434 19.20 -20.63 -2.71
N TYR A 435 19.79 -20.96 -3.87
CA TYR A 435 19.08 -20.89 -5.15
C TYR A 435 17.92 -21.87 -5.24
N ASP A 436 18.07 -23.11 -4.75
CA ASP A 436 16.97 -24.08 -4.70
C ASP A 436 15.78 -23.55 -3.86
N ASP A 437 16.05 -22.86 -2.75
CA ASP A 437 15.01 -22.27 -1.91
C ASP A 437 14.35 -21.05 -2.59
N ALA A 438 15.12 -20.17 -3.23
CA ALA A 438 14.58 -19.06 -4.01
C ALA A 438 13.70 -19.53 -5.18
N ALA A 439 14.14 -20.58 -5.89
CA ALA A 439 13.49 -21.14 -7.09
C ALA A 439 12.09 -21.71 -6.84
N LYS A 440 11.74 -22.00 -5.57
CA LYS A 440 10.37 -22.43 -5.21
C LYS A 440 9.33 -21.33 -5.42
N ILE A 441 9.74 -20.06 -5.44
CA ILE A 441 8.85 -18.89 -5.53
C ILE A 441 8.81 -18.42 -6.98
N VAL A 442 8.01 -19.09 -7.79
CA VAL A 442 8.03 -19.01 -9.26
C VAL A 442 7.56 -17.66 -9.84
N ASP A 443 6.76 -16.90 -9.11
CA ASP A 443 6.21 -15.61 -9.52
C ASP A 443 7.06 -14.42 -9.08
N SER A 444 8.21 -14.67 -8.45
CA SER A 444 9.14 -13.63 -8.04
C SER A 444 10.31 -13.49 -9.01
N PHE A 445 10.75 -12.25 -9.23
CA PHE A 445 11.92 -11.93 -10.07
C PHE A 445 13.15 -12.73 -9.66
N HIS A 446 13.48 -12.77 -8.38
CA HIS A 446 14.65 -13.48 -7.87
C HIS A 446 14.49 -15.00 -7.88
N GLY A 447 13.26 -15.51 -7.70
CA GLY A 447 12.99 -16.95 -7.83
C GLY A 447 13.15 -17.44 -9.28
N GLN A 448 12.75 -16.63 -10.24
CA GLN A 448 12.94 -16.91 -11.67
C GLN A 448 14.41 -16.87 -12.06
N LEU A 449 15.18 -15.88 -11.58
CA LEU A 449 16.64 -15.83 -11.75
C LEU A 449 17.32 -17.08 -11.15
N ALA A 450 16.90 -17.47 -9.94
CA ALA A 450 17.46 -18.67 -9.30
C ALA A 450 17.19 -19.95 -10.11
N ARG A 451 15.97 -20.09 -10.68
CA ARG A 451 15.65 -21.23 -11.57
C ARG A 451 16.54 -21.28 -12.80
N GLN A 452 16.75 -20.16 -13.47
CA GLN A 452 17.63 -20.10 -14.63
C GLN A 452 19.09 -20.32 -14.26
N LYS A 453 19.56 -19.75 -13.14
CA LYS A 453 20.91 -20.04 -12.62
C LYS A 453 21.15 -21.54 -12.39
N LEU A 454 20.18 -22.24 -11.77
CA LEU A 454 20.25 -23.68 -11.53
C LEU A 454 20.21 -24.52 -12.83
N SER A 455 19.61 -23.99 -13.88
CA SER A 455 19.59 -24.65 -15.22
C SER A 455 20.78 -24.31 -16.11
N GLY A 456 21.75 -23.54 -15.59
CA GLY A 456 22.89 -23.04 -16.38
C GLY A 456 22.49 -21.91 -17.35
N GLY A 457 21.51 -21.07 -16.98
CA GLY A 457 21.07 -19.91 -17.77
C GLY A 457 20.07 -20.26 -18.89
N ARG A 458 19.66 -21.53 -19.01
CA ARG A 458 18.76 -21.97 -20.09
C ARG A 458 17.33 -21.51 -19.84
N SER A 459 16.61 -21.23 -20.93
CA SER A 459 15.14 -21.03 -20.88
C SER A 459 14.44 -22.33 -20.48
N LEU A 460 13.34 -22.21 -19.73
CA LEU A 460 12.63 -23.32 -19.13
C LEU A 460 11.13 -23.22 -19.39
N ASP A 461 10.48 -24.38 -19.50
CA ASP A 461 9.04 -24.45 -19.39
C ASP A 461 8.62 -24.15 -17.95
N LEU A 462 7.55 -23.36 -17.83
CA LEU A 462 6.93 -23.03 -16.55
C LEU A 462 5.52 -23.61 -16.50
N ARG A 463 5.35 -24.71 -15.77
CA ARG A 463 4.05 -25.37 -15.60
C ARG A 463 3.36 -24.83 -14.35
N ILE A 464 2.13 -24.37 -14.55
CA ILE A 464 1.28 -23.81 -13.48
C ILE A 464 0.02 -24.68 -13.41
N GLY A 465 -0.12 -25.43 -12.33
CA GLY A 465 -1.33 -26.23 -12.07
C GLY A 465 -2.43 -25.40 -11.35
N PRO A 466 -3.67 -25.91 -11.30
CA PRO A 466 -4.72 -25.33 -10.48
C PRO A 466 -4.40 -25.46 -8.99
N PRO A 467 -5.07 -24.68 -8.11
CA PRO A 467 -5.00 -24.84 -6.66
C PRO A 467 -5.55 -26.20 -6.19
N ALA A 468 -5.31 -26.52 -4.92
CA ALA A 468 -5.91 -27.70 -4.29
C ALA A 468 -7.44 -27.61 -4.27
N MET A 469 -8.12 -28.75 -4.52
CA MET A 469 -9.58 -28.84 -4.39
C MET A 469 -10.00 -28.78 -2.92
N PRO A 470 -11.10 -28.02 -2.59
CA PRO A 470 -11.63 -27.99 -1.24
C PRO A 470 -12.25 -29.32 -0.84
N THR A 471 -12.14 -29.66 0.43
CA THR A 471 -12.90 -30.74 1.03
C THR A 471 -14.38 -30.36 1.24
N ALA A 472 -15.28 -31.33 1.40
CA ALA A 472 -16.68 -31.07 1.69
C ALA A 472 -16.88 -30.21 2.96
N GLU A 473 -16.05 -30.40 3.98
CA GLU A 473 -16.08 -29.62 5.22
C GLU A 473 -15.66 -28.15 4.98
N GLN A 474 -14.62 -27.91 4.18
CA GLN A 474 -14.22 -26.56 3.80
C GLN A 474 -15.33 -25.85 3.00
N VAL A 475 -15.94 -26.55 2.05
CA VAL A 475 -17.07 -26.00 1.27
C VAL A 475 -18.23 -25.62 2.19
N ARG A 476 -18.66 -26.53 3.08
CA ARG A 476 -19.77 -26.27 4.02
C ARG A 476 -19.47 -25.02 4.86
N ARG A 477 -18.32 -24.96 5.49
CA ARG A 477 -17.86 -23.84 6.32
C ARG A 477 -17.83 -22.52 5.54
N PHE A 478 -17.34 -22.55 4.29
CA PHE A 478 -17.26 -21.38 3.43
C PHE A 478 -18.63 -20.83 3.04
N VAL A 479 -19.56 -21.69 2.60
CA VAL A 479 -20.91 -21.25 2.15
C VAL A 479 -21.80 -20.80 3.30
N GLU A 480 -21.57 -21.30 4.52
CA GLU A 480 -22.29 -20.92 5.73
C GLU A 480 -21.74 -19.64 6.40
N LEU A 481 -20.52 -19.19 6.04
CA LEU A 481 -19.88 -18.05 6.68
C LEU A 481 -20.64 -16.74 6.40
N ASP A 482 -21.18 -16.10 7.44
CA ASP A 482 -21.99 -14.89 7.33
C ASP A 482 -21.34 -13.78 6.50
N SER A 483 -20.05 -13.56 6.66
CA SER A 483 -19.33 -12.51 5.92
C SER A 483 -19.14 -12.84 4.44
N VAL A 484 -19.08 -14.12 4.05
CA VAL A 484 -19.12 -14.58 2.65
C VAL A 484 -20.53 -14.33 2.08
N ARG A 485 -21.58 -14.73 2.81
CA ARG A 485 -22.97 -14.46 2.42
C ARG A 485 -23.23 -12.96 2.30
N ALA A 486 -22.75 -12.15 3.25
CA ALA A 486 -22.85 -10.69 3.23
C ALA A 486 -22.14 -10.07 2.00
N ALA A 487 -21.01 -10.61 1.57
CA ALA A 487 -20.32 -10.15 0.36
C ALA A 487 -21.15 -10.39 -0.91
N VAL A 488 -21.84 -11.53 -0.99
CA VAL A 488 -22.79 -11.83 -2.09
C VAL A 488 -24.01 -10.93 -2.03
N ILE A 489 -24.62 -10.75 -0.85
CA ILE A 489 -25.77 -9.86 -0.63
C ILE A 489 -25.37 -8.42 -1.04
N ALA A 490 -24.26 -7.91 -0.55
CA ALA A 490 -23.75 -6.57 -0.89
C ALA A 490 -23.57 -6.38 -2.41
N THR A 491 -23.12 -7.43 -3.10
CA THR A 491 -22.92 -7.38 -4.56
C THR A 491 -24.26 -7.40 -5.28
N LYS A 492 -25.18 -8.29 -4.93
CA LYS A 492 -26.50 -8.43 -5.58
C LYS A 492 -27.43 -7.27 -5.25
N ALA A 493 -27.32 -6.67 -4.06
CA ALA A 493 -28.03 -5.46 -3.69
C ALA A 493 -27.44 -4.16 -4.32
N GLY A 494 -26.37 -4.27 -5.10
CA GLY A 494 -25.73 -3.11 -5.76
C GLY A 494 -25.07 -2.13 -4.81
N LEU A 495 -24.62 -2.56 -3.62
CA LEU A 495 -23.93 -1.69 -2.68
C LEU A 495 -22.61 -1.15 -3.25
N ASP A 496 -22.18 0.00 -2.73
CA ASP A 496 -20.93 0.66 -3.14
C ASP A 496 -19.76 -0.32 -3.19
N ARG A 497 -18.89 -0.13 -4.19
CA ARG A 497 -17.74 -1.00 -4.42
C ARG A 497 -16.80 -1.07 -3.22
N ASN A 498 -16.64 0.02 -2.46
CA ASN A 498 -15.75 0.04 -1.29
C ASN A 498 -16.24 -0.88 -0.17
N ILE A 499 -17.55 -1.04 -0.02
CA ILE A 499 -18.17 -1.99 0.93
C ILE A 499 -17.80 -3.42 0.54
N ARG A 500 -18.00 -3.78 -0.73
CA ARG A 500 -17.66 -5.11 -1.28
C ARG A 500 -16.18 -5.41 -1.14
N VAL A 501 -15.33 -4.45 -1.55
CA VAL A 501 -13.87 -4.57 -1.43
C VAL A 501 -13.43 -4.76 0.02
N ALA A 502 -14.03 -4.07 1.00
CA ALA A 502 -13.68 -4.22 2.41
C ALA A 502 -13.97 -5.65 2.93
N LEU A 503 -15.12 -6.23 2.56
CA LEU A 503 -15.49 -7.60 2.92
C LEU A 503 -14.50 -8.62 2.34
N PHE A 504 -14.23 -8.56 1.03
CA PHE A 504 -13.26 -9.45 0.38
C PHE A 504 -11.83 -9.23 0.89
N ALA A 505 -11.44 -7.98 1.18
CA ALA A 505 -10.11 -7.67 1.70
C ALA A 505 -9.88 -8.27 3.10
N HIS A 506 -10.91 -8.32 3.93
CA HIS A 506 -10.80 -8.98 5.23
C HIS A 506 -10.78 -10.50 5.09
N LEU A 507 -11.74 -11.05 4.33
CA LEU A 507 -11.87 -12.49 4.12
C LEU A 507 -10.60 -13.14 3.58
N ARG A 508 -9.92 -12.50 2.60
CA ARG A 508 -8.66 -13.04 2.04
C ARG A 508 -7.52 -13.17 3.07
N GLY A 509 -7.57 -12.39 4.17
CA GLY A 509 -6.64 -12.51 5.30
C GLY A 509 -7.13 -13.44 6.39
N HIS A 510 -8.45 -13.57 6.54
CA HIS A 510 -9.10 -14.37 7.57
C HIS A 510 -9.16 -15.86 7.20
N LEU A 511 -9.40 -16.19 5.94
CA LEU A 511 -9.40 -17.57 5.44
C LEU A 511 -7.98 -18.14 5.41
N GLU A 512 -7.80 -19.35 5.94
CA GLU A 512 -6.46 -19.86 6.25
C GLU A 512 -5.88 -20.76 5.18
N THR A 513 -6.70 -21.60 4.55
CA THR A 513 -6.20 -22.62 3.60
C THR A 513 -6.20 -22.11 2.16
N GLU A 514 -5.35 -22.71 1.31
CA GLU A 514 -5.31 -22.44 -0.13
C GLU A 514 -6.68 -22.64 -0.78
N ALA A 515 -7.37 -23.72 -0.43
CA ALA A 515 -8.69 -24.02 -0.98
C ALA A 515 -9.76 -22.99 -0.57
N ASP A 516 -9.75 -22.51 0.67
CA ASP A 516 -10.67 -21.46 1.13
C ASP A 516 -10.43 -20.14 0.38
N VAL A 517 -9.17 -19.75 0.20
CA VAL A 517 -8.82 -18.52 -0.53
C VAL A 517 -9.09 -18.67 -2.02
N ALA A 518 -8.92 -19.87 -2.58
CA ALA A 518 -9.29 -20.18 -3.97
C ALA A 518 -10.81 -20.07 -4.20
N MET A 519 -11.64 -20.60 -3.29
CA MET A 519 -13.10 -20.43 -3.32
C MET A 519 -13.49 -18.95 -3.27
N LEU A 520 -12.84 -18.14 -2.43
CA LEU A 520 -13.09 -16.70 -2.34
C LEU A 520 -12.70 -15.96 -3.63
N ALA A 521 -11.55 -16.30 -4.21
CA ALA A 521 -11.10 -15.71 -5.48
C ALA A 521 -12.07 -16.09 -6.62
N HIS A 522 -12.52 -17.34 -6.63
CA HIS A 522 -13.47 -17.84 -7.61
C HIS A 522 -14.84 -17.18 -7.46
N LEU A 523 -15.34 -17.03 -6.23
CA LEU A 523 -16.59 -16.32 -5.94
C LEU A 523 -16.56 -14.88 -6.46
N ALA A 524 -15.47 -14.14 -6.23
CA ALA A 524 -15.31 -12.78 -6.75
C ALA A 524 -15.36 -12.75 -8.28
N ALA A 525 -14.67 -13.70 -8.96
CA ALA A 525 -14.69 -13.82 -10.42
C ALA A 525 -16.09 -14.15 -10.95
N ALA A 526 -16.78 -15.10 -10.33
CA ALA A 526 -18.15 -15.51 -10.69
C ALA A 526 -19.19 -14.38 -10.49
N LEU A 527 -18.93 -13.48 -9.52
CA LEU A 527 -19.72 -12.24 -9.31
C LEU A 527 -19.32 -11.09 -10.27
N GLY A 528 -18.41 -11.34 -11.23
CA GLY A 528 -17.98 -10.36 -12.24
C GLY A 528 -16.91 -9.38 -11.76
N ASP A 529 -16.35 -9.52 -10.54
CA ASP A 529 -15.30 -8.63 -10.03
C ASP A 529 -13.90 -9.27 -10.19
N VAL A 530 -13.38 -9.19 -11.43
CA VAL A 530 -12.04 -9.71 -11.78
C VAL A 530 -10.93 -9.06 -10.94
N GLN A 531 -11.04 -7.77 -10.63
CA GLN A 531 -10.03 -7.08 -9.84
C GLN A 531 -9.97 -7.60 -8.40
N THR A 532 -11.13 -7.83 -7.78
CA THR A 532 -11.18 -8.42 -6.43
C THR A 532 -10.66 -9.86 -6.44
N SER A 533 -11.03 -10.67 -7.44
CA SER A 533 -10.49 -12.02 -7.63
C SER A 533 -8.95 -12.01 -7.72
N LEU A 534 -8.39 -11.12 -8.54
CA LEU A 534 -6.94 -10.93 -8.67
C LEU A 534 -6.29 -10.54 -7.35
N ARG A 535 -6.89 -9.62 -6.58
CA ARG A 535 -6.37 -9.18 -5.28
C ARG A 535 -6.39 -10.29 -4.24
N VAL A 536 -7.44 -11.12 -4.24
CA VAL A 536 -7.50 -12.33 -3.40
C VAL A 536 -6.38 -13.28 -3.79
N GLY A 537 -6.20 -13.55 -5.09
CA GLY A 537 -5.11 -14.37 -5.62
C GLY A 537 -3.73 -13.86 -5.21
N LYS A 538 -3.46 -12.55 -5.38
CA LYS A 538 -2.19 -11.92 -4.95
C LYS A 538 -1.93 -12.11 -3.46
N THR A 539 -2.96 -11.99 -2.62
CA THR A 539 -2.80 -12.20 -1.18
C THR A 539 -2.48 -13.65 -0.85
N GLY A 540 -3.13 -14.61 -1.52
CA GLY A 540 -2.83 -16.04 -1.36
C GLY A 540 -1.38 -16.34 -1.75
N ILE A 541 -0.92 -15.84 -2.90
CA ILE A 541 0.49 -15.97 -3.33
C ILE A 541 1.44 -15.36 -2.28
N ALA A 542 1.15 -14.18 -1.76
CA ALA A 542 1.95 -13.54 -0.70
C ALA A 542 2.00 -14.38 0.59
N ARG A 543 1.08 -15.31 0.78
CA ARG A 543 1.05 -16.30 1.87
C ARG A 543 1.64 -17.66 1.47
N GLY A 544 2.20 -17.78 0.27
CA GLY A 544 2.81 -19.01 -0.24
C GLY A 544 1.83 -20.01 -0.88
N MET A 545 0.59 -19.61 -1.19
CA MET A 545 -0.45 -20.44 -1.79
C MET A 545 -0.38 -20.41 -3.33
N ASN A 546 -0.74 -21.49 -4.00
CA ASN A 546 -0.80 -21.56 -5.46
C ASN A 546 -2.11 -20.96 -6.00
N LEU A 547 -2.18 -19.63 -6.11
CA LEU A 547 -3.33 -18.91 -6.67
C LEU A 547 -3.00 -18.17 -7.98
N ILE A 548 -2.02 -18.64 -8.73
CA ILE A 548 -1.57 -18.01 -9.96
C ILE A 548 -2.71 -17.90 -10.99
N ALA A 549 -3.59 -18.90 -11.09
CA ALA A 549 -4.74 -18.89 -11.99
C ALA A 549 -5.67 -17.67 -11.78
N TYR A 550 -5.79 -17.19 -10.55
CA TYR A 550 -6.61 -16.02 -10.20
C TYR A 550 -5.81 -14.72 -10.19
N ALA A 551 -4.55 -14.77 -9.73
CA ALA A 551 -3.69 -13.59 -9.65
C ALA A 551 -3.18 -13.10 -11.02
N TYR A 552 -3.25 -13.94 -12.06
CA TYR A 552 -2.80 -13.66 -13.43
C TYR A 552 -3.90 -13.97 -14.45
N PRO A 553 -5.04 -13.25 -14.43
CA PRO A 553 -6.12 -13.47 -15.40
C PRO A 553 -5.69 -13.08 -16.82
N VAL A 554 -6.14 -13.85 -17.83
CA VAL A 554 -5.78 -13.65 -19.24
C VAL A 554 -6.90 -12.98 -20.03
N HIS A 555 -8.17 -13.26 -19.71
CA HIS A 555 -9.34 -12.84 -20.50
C HIS A 555 -9.87 -11.42 -20.32
N PRO A 556 -9.46 -10.61 -19.33
CA PRO A 556 -9.95 -9.22 -19.27
C PRO A 556 -9.23 -8.29 -20.25
N PHE A 557 -8.21 -8.76 -20.99
CA PHE A 557 -7.53 -7.91 -21.96
C PHE A 557 -8.34 -7.83 -23.26
N PRO A 558 -8.65 -6.61 -23.75
CA PRO A 558 -9.55 -6.43 -24.91
C PRO A 558 -8.89 -6.86 -26.21
N ALA A 559 -9.72 -7.23 -27.18
CA ALA A 559 -9.30 -7.22 -28.58
C ALA A 559 -9.11 -5.76 -29.03
N TYR A 560 -8.05 -5.46 -29.79
CA TYR A 560 -7.75 -4.11 -30.26
C TYR A 560 -7.04 -4.16 -31.63
N THR A 561 -7.02 -3.03 -32.32
CA THR A 561 -6.29 -2.88 -33.59
C THR A 561 -4.95 -2.21 -33.33
N PRO A 562 -3.80 -2.88 -33.49
CA PRO A 562 -2.51 -2.28 -33.26
C PRO A 562 -2.15 -1.26 -34.37
N LEU A 563 -1.51 -0.15 -34.00
CA LEU A 563 -1.02 0.89 -34.93
C LEU A 563 0.37 0.56 -35.51
N ARG A 564 1.05 -0.40 -34.90
CA ARG A 564 2.35 -0.94 -35.31
C ARG A 564 2.46 -2.37 -34.82
N ASP A 565 3.58 -3.06 -35.13
CA ASP A 565 3.88 -4.35 -34.50
C ASP A 565 3.84 -4.20 -32.98
N PRO A 566 2.88 -4.85 -32.30
CA PRO A 566 2.71 -4.68 -30.87
C PRO A 566 3.80 -5.43 -30.09
N PRO A 567 4.08 -5.02 -28.85
CA PRO A 567 4.77 -5.89 -27.90
C PRO A 567 4.03 -7.22 -27.73
N GLU A 568 4.75 -8.26 -27.30
CA GLU A 568 4.13 -9.55 -27.01
C GLU A 568 2.92 -9.40 -26.04
N LYS A 569 1.90 -10.23 -26.23
CA LYS A 569 0.67 -10.19 -25.43
C LYS A 569 0.96 -10.34 -23.93
N ALA A 570 1.94 -11.19 -23.58
CA ALA A 570 2.39 -11.37 -22.20
C ALA A 570 2.87 -10.05 -21.55
N MET A 571 3.57 -9.18 -22.32
CA MET A 571 4.01 -7.87 -21.84
C MET A 571 2.84 -6.91 -21.58
N LEU A 572 1.87 -6.86 -22.49
CA LEU A 572 0.68 -6.01 -22.33
C LEU A 572 -0.16 -6.43 -21.11
N LEU A 573 -0.35 -7.74 -20.91
CA LEU A 573 -1.01 -8.30 -19.75
C LEU A 573 -0.25 -7.99 -18.45
N ALA A 574 1.08 -8.11 -18.48
CA ALA A 574 1.94 -7.82 -17.32
C ALA A 574 1.84 -6.35 -16.90
N ILE A 575 1.82 -5.43 -17.87
CA ILE A 575 1.67 -3.99 -17.63
C ILE A 575 0.24 -3.69 -17.11
N ALA A 576 -0.82 -4.20 -17.76
CA ALA A 576 -2.19 -3.97 -17.29
C ALA A 576 -2.42 -4.48 -15.85
N ARG A 577 -1.82 -5.63 -15.51
CA ARG A 577 -1.83 -6.16 -14.15
C ARG A 577 -1.11 -5.25 -13.16
N GLN A 578 0.03 -4.70 -13.56
CA GLN A 578 0.85 -3.85 -12.68
C GLN A 578 0.24 -2.44 -12.51
N GLU A 579 -0.31 -1.86 -13.57
CA GLU A 579 -0.85 -0.50 -13.56
C GLU A 579 -2.21 -0.41 -12.86
N THR A 580 -3.14 -1.27 -13.20
CA THR A 580 -4.56 -1.10 -12.83
C THR A 580 -5.21 -2.34 -12.23
N GLU A 581 -4.51 -3.48 -12.22
CA GLU A 581 -5.14 -4.78 -11.92
C GLU A 581 -6.39 -5.00 -12.80
N PHE A 582 -6.31 -4.59 -14.08
CA PHE A 582 -7.37 -4.61 -15.08
C PHE A 582 -8.58 -3.70 -14.80
N ASN A 583 -8.49 -2.75 -13.89
CA ASN A 583 -9.53 -1.74 -13.72
C ASN A 583 -9.30 -0.56 -14.67
N HIS A 584 -10.09 -0.51 -15.73
CA HIS A 584 -9.97 0.50 -16.79
C HIS A 584 -10.50 1.90 -16.42
N THR A 585 -11.21 2.05 -15.29
CA THR A 585 -11.79 3.34 -14.89
C THR A 585 -10.85 4.21 -14.06
N ILE A 586 -9.64 3.73 -13.76
CA ILE A 586 -8.70 4.41 -12.88
C ILE A 586 -8.08 5.62 -13.57
N VAL A 587 -8.00 6.72 -12.81
CA VAL A 587 -7.16 7.89 -13.10
C VAL A 587 -6.13 8.01 -11.98
N SER A 588 -4.84 8.04 -12.32
CA SER A 588 -3.78 8.22 -11.32
C SER A 588 -3.73 9.66 -10.79
N SER A 589 -3.03 9.87 -9.68
CA SER A 589 -2.79 11.22 -9.13
C SER A 589 -2.05 12.15 -10.11
N ALA A 590 -1.28 11.58 -11.04
CA ALA A 590 -0.61 12.32 -12.12
C ALA A 590 -1.49 12.53 -13.36
N GLY A 591 -2.69 11.94 -13.41
CA GLY A 591 -3.63 12.04 -14.52
C GLY A 591 -3.50 10.98 -15.61
N ALA A 592 -2.73 9.91 -15.40
CA ALA A 592 -2.68 8.74 -16.29
C ALA A 592 -4.03 8.02 -16.29
N ARG A 593 -4.47 7.47 -17.43
CA ARG A 593 -5.85 7.03 -17.65
C ARG A 593 -5.98 5.61 -18.18
N GLY A 594 -6.94 4.90 -17.61
CA GLY A 594 -7.48 3.64 -18.15
C GLY A 594 -6.57 2.44 -17.96
N LEU A 595 -6.86 1.36 -18.67
CA LEU A 595 -6.32 0.01 -18.49
C LEU A 595 -4.79 -0.06 -18.35
N LEU A 596 -4.08 0.65 -19.23
CA LEU A 596 -2.61 0.70 -19.28
C LEU A 596 -2.03 2.04 -18.80
N GLN A 597 -2.81 2.90 -18.16
CA GLN A 597 -2.37 4.16 -17.54
C GLN A 597 -1.57 5.08 -18.46
N VAL A 598 -2.12 5.38 -19.64
CA VAL A 598 -1.48 6.33 -20.56
C VAL A 598 -1.79 7.78 -20.17
N MET A 599 -0.76 8.63 -20.18
CA MET A 599 -0.94 10.06 -19.97
C MET A 599 -1.66 10.71 -21.16
N PRO A 600 -2.60 11.68 -20.93
CA PRO A 600 -3.30 12.39 -21.99
C PRO A 600 -2.37 13.01 -23.04
N ILE A 601 -1.28 13.63 -22.60
CA ILE A 601 -0.27 14.21 -23.50
C ILE A 601 0.41 13.15 -24.35
N THR A 602 0.70 11.98 -23.77
CA THR A 602 1.27 10.83 -24.50
C THR A 602 0.29 10.31 -25.55
N ALA A 603 -1.00 10.19 -25.20
CA ALA A 603 -2.03 9.78 -26.15
C ALA A 603 -2.15 10.78 -27.31
N GLN A 604 -2.08 12.07 -27.08
CA GLN A 604 -2.06 13.11 -28.13
C GLN A 604 -0.85 12.95 -29.06
N HIS A 605 0.33 12.65 -28.54
CA HIS A 605 1.51 12.40 -29.35
C HIS A 605 1.32 11.18 -30.24
N ILE A 606 0.83 10.06 -29.70
CA ILE A 606 0.55 8.85 -30.47
C ILE A 606 -0.50 9.12 -31.55
N CYS A 607 -1.60 9.81 -31.23
CA CYS A 607 -2.61 10.17 -32.23
C CYS A 607 -2.03 11.00 -33.40
N ARG A 608 -1.17 11.97 -33.09
CA ARG A 608 -0.50 12.81 -34.09
C ARG A 608 0.46 11.98 -34.93
N ASP A 609 1.33 11.18 -34.31
CA ASP A 609 2.40 10.45 -34.98
C ASP A 609 1.86 9.34 -35.88
N TYR A 610 0.73 8.71 -35.48
CA TYR A 610 0.02 7.69 -36.26
C TYR A 610 -1.16 8.25 -37.10
N LYS A 611 -1.36 9.57 -37.11
CA LYS A 611 -2.40 10.28 -37.89
C LYS A 611 -3.82 9.75 -37.66
N ILE A 612 -4.14 9.45 -36.40
CA ILE A 612 -5.49 9.01 -35.99
C ILE A 612 -6.21 10.12 -35.22
N LYS A 613 -7.55 10.08 -35.22
CA LYS A 613 -8.37 11.01 -34.41
C LYS A 613 -8.15 10.74 -32.90
N CYS A 614 -7.78 11.79 -32.17
CA CYS A 614 -7.58 11.71 -30.73
C CYS A 614 -8.88 11.92 -29.97
N ASP A 615 -9.21 11.00 -29.06
CA ASP A 615 -10.38 11.06 -28.19
C ASP A 615 -9.96 10.70 -26.74
N LEU A 616 -9.60 11.69 -25.94
CA LEU A 616 -9.11 11.51 -24.58
C LEU A 616 -10.14 10.93 -23.59
N PRO A 617 -11.44 11.24 -23.65
CA PRO A 617 -12.47 10.56 -22.87
C PRO A 617 -12.51 9.03 -23.10
N ARG A 618 -12.30 8.56 -24.32
CA ARG A 618 -12.29 7.11 -24.64
C ARG A 618 -11.18 6.34 -23.94
N LEU A 619 -10.14 7.00 -23.44
CA LEU A 619 -9.10 6.31 -22.64
C LEU A 619 -9.67 5.66 -21.37
N LEU A 620 -10.82 6.11 -20.86
CA LEU A 620 -11.50 5.57 -19.67
C LEU A 620 -12.73 4.72 -20.00
N THR A 621 -13.34 4.92 -21.17
CA THR A 621 -14.62 4.31 -21.52
C THR A 621 -14.50 3.21 -22.58
N ASP A 622 -13.36 3.13 -23.28
CA ASP A 622 -13.10 2.16 -24.33
C ASP A 622 -11.74 1.47 -24.15
N ASN A 623 -11.79 0.24 -23.65
CA ASN A 623 -10.58 -0.55 -23.38
C ASN A 623 -9.79 -0.87 -24.65
N SER A 624 -10.46 -1.09 -25.78
CA SER A 624 -9.79 -1.37 -27.06
C SER A 624 -9.02 -0.14 -27.54
N TYR A 625 -9.61 1.04 -27.43
CA TYR A 625 -8.93 2.30 -27.74
C TYR A 625 -7.73 2.55 -26.82
N ASN A 626 -7.89 2.34 -25.49
CA ASN A 626 -6.78 2.45 -24.55
C ASN A 626 -5.63 1.49 -24.89
N ALA A 627 -5.95 0.23 -25.21
CA ALA A 627 -4.96 -0.78 -25.62
C ALA A 627 -4.27 -0.40 -26.95
N THR A 628 -5.01 0.14 -27.94
CA THR A 628 -4.45 0.62 -29.22
C THR A 628 -3.39 1.70 -29.00
N ILE A 629 -3.74 2.75 -28.24
CA ILE A 629 -2.83 3.89 -27.95
C ILE A 629 -1.62 3.43 -27.13
N SER A 630 -1.89 2.69 -26.07
CA SER A 630 -0.84 2.30 -25.11
C SER A 630 0.14 1.27 -25.69
N SER A 631 -0.35 0.29 -26.48
CA SER A 631 0.53 -0.68 -27.11
C SER A 631 1.46 -0.04 -28.13
N ALA A 632 0.97 0.97 -28.89
CA ALA A 632 1.81 1.76 -29.78
C ALA A 632 2.91 2.51 -29.00
N TYR A 633 2.54 3.18 -27.91
CA TYR A 633 3.52 3.89 -27.08
C TYR A 633 4.59 2.94 -26.49
N ILE A 634 4.19 1.79 -25.94
CA ILE A 634 5.14 0.80 -25.40
C ILE A 634 6.06 0.30 -26.52
N GLY A 635 5.50 -0.03 -27.69
CA GLY A 635 6.27 -0.47 -28.86
C GLY A 635 7.28 0.58 -29.34
N ASP A 636 6.88 1.87 -29.37
CA ASP A 636 7.78 2.98 -29.71
C ASP A 636 8.93 3.12 -28.72
N ARG A 637 8.63 3.04 -27.41
CA ARG A 637 9.68 3.11 -26.37
C ARG A 637 10.67 1.94 -26.48
N MET A 638 10.17 0.73 -26.73
CA MET A 638 11.03 -0.42 -26.95
C MET A 638 11.89 -0.27 -28.22
N ALA A 639 11.32 0.18 -29.32
CA ALA A 639 12.05 0.42 -30.56
C ALA A 639 13.14 1.49 -30.42
N GLU A 640 12.81 2.64 -29.79
CA GLU A 640 13.77 3.71 -29.49
C GLU A 640 14.96 3.19 -28.67
N LEU A 641 14.71 2.24 -27.78
CA LEU A 641 15.70 1.67 -26.87
C LEU A 641 16.25 0.31 -27.35
N ARG A 642 16.25 0.10 -28.68
CA ARG A 642 16.79 -1.09 -29.35
C ARG A 642 16.24 -2.40 -28.78
N GLY A 643 14.94 -2.47 -28.52
CA GLY A 643 14.25 -3.68 -28.07
C GLY A 643 14.49 -4.06 -26.60
N SER A 644 15.22 -3.27 -25.82
CA SER A 644 15.46 -3.55 -24.41
C SER A 644 14.20 -3.47 -23.58
N TYR A 645 13.84 -4.55 -22.91
CA TYR A 645 12.70 -4.58 -22.01
C TYR A 645 12.97 -3.77 -20.75
N VAL A 646 14.17 -3.86 -20.18
CA VAL A 646 14.56 -3.08 -18.99
C VAL A 646 14.36 -1.59 -19.25
N LEU A 647 15.00 -1.07 -20.30
CA LEU A 647 14.95 0.35 -20.63
C LEU A 647 13.57 0.80 -21.12
N GLY A 648 12.86 -0.05 -21.88
CA GLY A 648 11.49 0.22 -22.34
C GLY A 648 10.52 0.39 -21.15
N LEU A 649 10.62 -0.47 -20.14
CA LEU A 649 9.82 -0.39 -18.92
C LEU A 649 10.18 0.83 -18.06
N VAL A 650 11.46 1.17 -17.96
CA VAL A 650 11.90 2.42 -17.32
C VAL A 650 11.32 3.64 -18.04
N ALA A 651 11.41 3.66 -19.38
CA ALA A 651 10.88 4.76 -20.18
C ALA A 651 9.35 4.87 -20.07
N TYR A 652 8.65 3.75 -19.94
CA TYR A 652 7.20 3.73 -19.73
C TYR A 652 6.80 4.32 -18.38
N ASN A 653 7.41 3.84 -17.30
CA ASN A 653 7.06 4.24 -15.92
C ASN A 653 7.60 5.62 -15.52
N ALA A 654 8.91 5.87 -15.76
CA ALA A 654 9.59 7.08 -15.33
C ALA A 654 9.77 8.14 -16.44
N GLY A 655 9.47 7.78 -17.68
CA GLY A 655 9.62 8.62 -18.85
C GLY A 655 10.96 8.44 -19.58
N PRO A 656 10.99 8.67 -20.91
CA PRO A 656 12.16 8.44 -21.74
C PRO A 656 13.35 9.35 -21.41
N GLY A 657 13.08 10.54 -20.85
CA GLY A 657 14.14 11.46 -20.38
C GLY A 657 14.98 10.84 -19.25
N ARG A 658 14.33 10.22 -18.27
CA ARG A 658 15.01 9.53 -17.16
C ARG A 658 15.74 8.27 -17.62
N ALA A 659 15.16 7.50 -18.55
CA ALA A 659 15.84 6.35 -19.11
C ALA A 659 17.18 6.77 -19.75
N ARG A 660 17.19 7.82 -20.58
CA ARG A 660 18.42 8.37 -21.17
C ARG A 660 19.39 8.96 -20.14
N GLN A 661 18.88 9.61 -19.10
CA GLN A 661 19.70 10.11 -17.99
C GLN A 661 20.39 8.96 -17.26
N TRP A 662 19.68 7.91 -16.86
CA TRP A 662 20.25 6.79 -16.12
C TRP A 662 21.22 5.94 -16.95
N ILE A 663 21.02 5.85 -18.28
CA ILE A 663 22.03 5.25 -19.16
C ILE A 663 23.36 6.02 -19.05
N ARG A 664 23.34 7.36 -19.04
CA ARG A 664 24.57 8.17 -18.90
C ARG A 664 25.21 8.06 -17.52
N GLU A 665 24.39 7.99 -16.47
CA GLU A 665 24.88 7.99 -15.07
C GLU A 665 25.29 6.61 -14.56
N LEU A 666 24.60 5.55 -14.99
CA LEU A 666 24.77 4.20 -14.46
C LEU A 666 25.45 3.23 -15.45
N GLY A 667 25.69 3.68 -16.68
CA GLY A 667 26.09 2.82 -17.80
C GLY A 667 24.88 2.26 -18.57
N ASP A 668 25.15 1.65 -19.71
CA ASP A 668 24.10 1.06 -20.56
C ASP A 668 23.88 -0.41 -20.18
N PRO A 669 22.71 -0.82 -19.69
CA PRO A 669 22.46 -2.21 -19.28
C PRO A 669 22.42 -3.21 -20.45
N ARG A 670 22.55 -2.74 -21.69
CA ARG A 670 22.68 -3.58 -22.89
C ARG A 670 24.12 -3.96 -23.21
N GLU A 671 25.09 -3.32 -22.55
CA GLU A 671 26.50 -3.62 -22.75
C GLU A 671 26.95 -4.78 -21.86
N ALA A 672 27.83 -5.63 -22.37
CA ALA A 672 28.26 -6.85 -21.69
C ALA A 672 29.00 -6.63 -20.36
N ASN A 673 29.57 -5.45 -20.16
CA ASN A 673 30.26 -5.06 -18.93
C ASN A 673 29.32 -4.47 -17.86
N VAL A 674 28.03 -4.33 -18.13
CA VAL A 674 27.04 -3.80 -17.18
C VAL A 674 26.09 -4.92 -16.80
N ASP A 675 26.12 -5.38 -15.54
CA ASP A 675 25.16 -6.34 -15.03
C ASP A 675 23.77 -5.68 -14.95
N PRO A 676 22.76 -6.15 -15.71
CA PRO A 676 21.44 -5.52 -15.75
C PRO A 676 20.68 -5.62 -14.41
N ILE A 677 20.99 -6.62 -13.58
CA ILE A 677 20.37 -6.76 -12.24
C ILE A 677 20.91 -5.66 -11.33
N ASP A 678 22.24 -5.45 -11.31
CA ASP A 678 22.86 -4.36 -10.56
C ASP A 678 22.41 -2.99 -11.08
N TRP A 679 22.23 -2.85 -12.40
CA TRP A 679 21.72 -1.62 -13.00
C TRP A 679 20.30 -1.30 -12.51
N ILE A 680 19.43 -2.30 -12.46
CA ILE A 680 18.05 -2.15 -11.91
C ILE A 680 18.12 -1.74 -10.44
N GLU A 681 18.97 -2.38 -9.62
CA GLU A 681 19.08 -2.05 -8.19
C GLU A 681 19.64 -0.63 -7.95
N ARG A 682 20.38 -0.06 -8.91
CA ARG A 682 20.89 1.33 -8.87
C ARG A 682 19.85 2.37 -9.29
N ILE A 683 18.67 1.99 -9.81
CA ILE A 683 17.61 2.95 -10.14
C ILE A 683 17.18 3.69 -8.85
N PRO A 684 17.32 5.03 -8.79
CA PRO A 684 17.09 5.77 -7.54
C PRO A 684 15.61 5.87 -7.14
N ILE A 685 14.70 5.74 -8.11
CA ILE A 685 13.25 5.77 -7.86
C ILE A 685 12.78 4.34 -7.55
N GLU A 686 12.42 4.10 -6.28
CA GLU A 686 11.97 2.79 -5.81
C GLU A 686 10.79 2.25 -6.62
N GLU A 687 9.79 3.09 -6.89
CA GLU A 687 8.63 2.71 -7.69
C GLU A 687 9.05 2.14 -9.05
N THR A 688 9.97 2.82 -9.75
CA THR A 688 10.45 2.39 -11.07
C THR A 688 11.30 1.12 -10.97
N ARG A 689 12.17 1.03 -9.98
CA ARG A 689 13.00 -0.16 -9.72
C ARG A 689 12.14 -1.40 -9.49
N GLU A 690 11.14 -1.29 -8.64
CA GLU A 690 10.20 -2.38 -8.35
C GLU A 690 9.26 -2.67 -9.53
N TYR A 691 8.87 -1.64 -10.28
CA TYR A 691 8.06 -1.78 -11.48
C TYR A 691 8.75 -2.66 -12.53
N VAL A 692 10.00 -2.38 -12.84
CA VAL A 692 10.78 -3.17 -13.83
C VAL A 692 10.86 -4.63 -13.41
N LYS A 693 11.24 -4.93 -12.18
CA LYS A 693 11.32 -6.30 -11.65
C LYS A 693 9.97 -7.01 -11.69
N LYS A 694 8.90 -6.34 -11.27
CA LYS A 694 7.55 -6.92 -11.24
C LYS A 694 6.99 -7.19 -12.63
N VAL A 695 7.16 -6.25 -13.56
CA VAL A 695 6.66 -6.45 -14.92
C VAL A 695 7.42 -7.57 -15.61
N LEU A 696 8.75 -7.60 -15.52
CA LEU A 696 9.57 -8.67 -16.12
C LEU A 696 9.21 -10.06 -15.57
N SER A 697 9.02 -10.18 -14.25
CA SER A 697 8.59 -11.46 -13.67
C SER A 697 7.15 -11.82 -14.05
N ASN A 698 6.25 -10.85 -14.14
CA ASN A 698 4.88 -11.07 -14.60
C ASN A 698 4.84 -11.57 -16.05
N VAL A 699 5.73 -11.08 -16.93
CA VAL A 699 5.83 -11.52 -18.34
C VAL A 699 6.08 -13.02 -18.40
N GLN A 700 7.00 -13.56 -17.58
CA GLN A 700 7.30 -15.00 -17.56
C GLN A 700 6.05 -15.82 -17.19
N ILE A 701 5.30 -15.38 -16.18
CA ILE A 701 4.07 -16.04 -15.77
C ILE A 701 3.00 -15.94 -16.85
N TYR A 702 2.84 -14.78 -17.50
CA TYR A 702 1.85 -14.64 -18.57
C TYR A 702 2.21 -15.45 -19.82
N ARG A 703 3.49 -15.61 -20.17
CA ARG A 703 3.91 -16.54 -21.22
C ARG A 703 3.45 -17.97 -20.91
N ALA A 704 3.68 -18.42 -19.67
CA ALA A 704 3.22 -19.74 -19.22
C ALA A 704 1.67 -19.84 -19.22
N ARG A 705 0.96 -18.76 -18.87
CA ARG A 705 -0.51 -18.69 -18.92
C ARG A 705 -1.08 -18.67 -20.33
N LEU A 706 -0.27 -18.29 -21.32
CA LEU A 706 -0.58 -18.28 -22.76
C LEU A 706 -0.07 -19.55 -23.45
N ASP A 707 0.40 -20.54 -22.70
CA ASP A 707 0.95 -21.81 -23.18
C ASP A 707 2.15 -21.64 -24.14
N GLU A 708 2.92 -20.53 -23.97
CA GLU A 708 4.14 -20.33 -24.74
C GLU A 708 5.25 -21.31 -24.28
N PRO A 709 5.96 -21.96 -25.21
CA PRO A 709 7.09 -22.81 -24.87
C PRO A 709 8.24 -21.95 -24.32
N ASN A 710 9.07 -22.55 -23.45
CA ASN A 710 10.19 -21.87 -22.82
C ASN A 710 9.77 -20.52 -22.21
N ALA A 711 8.66 -20.51 -21.49
CA ALA A 711 8.05 -19.32 -20.93
C ALA A 711 8.99 -18.54 -20.00
N LEU A 712 9.84 -19.23 -19.23
CA LEU A 712 10.85 -18.65 -18.36
C LEU A 712 12.15 -18.40 -19.12
N ARG A 713 12.38 -17.16 -19.54
CA ARG A 713 13.58 -16.66 -20.22
C ARG A 713 13.99 -15.26 -19.74
N LEU A 714 13.95 -15.09 -18.42
CA LEU A 714 14.17 -13.79 -17.78
C LEU A 714 15.57 -13.22 -18.02
N GLU A 715 16.62 -14.09 -18.02
CA GLU A 715 18.00 -13.66 -18.30
C GLU A 715 18.15 -13.15 -19.74
N ASP A 716 17.49 -13.80 -20.72
CA ASP A 716 17.45 -13.34 -22.10
C ASP A 716 16.73 -11.97 -22.21
N ASP A 717 15.60 -11.81 -21.50
CA ASP A 717 14.85 -10.55 -21.47
C ASP A 717 15.63 -9.40 -20.85
N LEU A 718 16.45 -9.67 -19.83
CA LEU A 718 17.32 -8.69 -19.20
C LEU A 718 18.40 -8.18 -20.18
N MET A 719 18.95 -9.06 -21.00
CA MET A 719 20.00 -8.76 -22.00
C MET A 719 19.45 -8.41 -23.38
N ARG A 720 18.10 -8.39 -23.52
CA ARG A 720 17.45 -8.24 -24.82
C ARG A 720 17.82 -6.94 -25.51
N ARG A 721 18.30 -7.07 -26.74
CA ARG A 721 18.53 -5.98 -27.69
C ARG A 721 18.10 -6.41 -29.09
N SER A 722 17.57 -5.50 -29.88
CA SER A 722 17.36 -5.76 -31.31
C SER A 722 18.63 -5.40 -32.06
N ASP A 723 19.17 -6.32 -32.81
CA ASP A 723 20.31 -6.09 -33.73
C ASP A 723 19.89 -5.38 -35.03
N ARG A 724 18.65 -4.91 -35.14
CA ARG A 724 18.18 -4.12 -36.27
C ARG A 724 18.85 -2.75 -36.21
N ARG A 725 19.82 -2.54 -37.13
CA ARG A 725 20.41 -1.24 -37.49
C ARG A 725 19.38 -0.32 -38.12
#